data_3013eeee547b38ab020f8cab760e6973
#
_entry.id   3013eeee547b38ab020f8cab760e6973
#
_cell.length_a   1.000
_cell.length_b   1.000
_cell.length_c   1.000
_cell.angle_alpha   90.00
_cell.angle_beta   90.00
_cell.angle_gamma   90.00
#
_symmetry.space_group_name_H-M   'P 1'
#
loop_
_entity.id
_entity.type
_entity.pdbx_description
1 polymer ?
#
loop_
_entity_poly.entity_id
_entity_poly.type
_entity_poly.pdbx_seq_one_letter_code
_entity_poly.pdbx_strand_id
1 'polypeptide(L)'
;MKIMGVAKRHAIKLLRRAVGLPTGDLDIVGRLDGFENDVVHGWAHWPRQKGRRVIVDIFAGDVFVCERAADMLRDDLAANGIGDGRHGFDVKIPPAFSRGAKTRIRVRPVTDAPLELTASDERALFARRISRDDYLRATFAEAFDSERERAAPAAPQPSQKTELLFAPTPVSSPPPVLGEALCAYLDQNRYKWDLADKFDATLSIADREAFLAHYVEFYGRARRPLRIPLSARDIEFLNEGPTPQERLAPSRAMRLFAQTPGEDARDDERLAAIFRWAAFGAAAFNVEDCLIASAHEDALRHCDDADIPFPLSTFMKRFLDAHPMLRGANVARESERRAAYFAILLFAARAPHYLRFVPADWLAAYLSPRAGAAPFEDESRRLFGAGGVTIARWRAAIDALGYDDEAKRFRTRTPSGHRAHSAALPAPAGETVDIQLIGPFSRQLGIADSCRALAAALQQLDYSVRLCDFTLDYPNRIRADAVPLPTSPARAKINILHLNLEELPSAIAYLPDIWSQGRLVGFPYLEMPTPHPAQMLGLALVDELWSASDFTTQALAGHRPCHTVGTSARPARRRGRGAARARVYEDIAGADDFVFLASCDALSGAFRKNPLGTIRAFLAAFPNDAKVKLVIKTHSVDRVRAERETNVWRSIRNIVAECERVLLIDRILDDDEQMALIEGADCYVSLHRAEGFGYHMLEAMALETPVIATAYSGNMGFCDEQTAFLIPYRLIPVGPGEYPRTRGDQLWAEPDFTAAVDAMRAVFGDRDLRERKVAAARVIAETQFSTEAFARRLDARIEDILSRRR
;
A
#
# COMPACT_ATOMS: atom_id res chain seq x y z
N MET A 1 -35.36 -3.30 -8.93
CA MET A 1 -34.24 -4.14 -9.43
C MET A 1 -34.29 -4.46 -10.93
N LYS A 2 -35.43 -4.66 -11.60
CA LYS A 2 -35.46 -4.94 -13.07
C LYS A 2 -35.14 -3.75 -13.96
N ILE A 3 -35.38 -2.51 -13.53
CA ILE A 3 -35.15 -1.28 -14.34
C ILE A 3 -33.66 -0.91 -14.41
N MET A 4 -32.88 -1.14 -13.36
CA MET A 4 -31.42 -0.91 -13.35
C MET A 4 -30.65 -1.86 -14.30
N GLY A 5 -31.13 -3.09 -14.47
CA GLY A 5 -30.52 -4.08 -15.36
C GLY A 5 -30.71 -3.77 -16.85
N VAL A 6 -31.75 -3.03 -17.23
CA VAL A 6 -32.03 -2.62 -18.61
C VAL A 6 -31.22 -1.39 -18.99
N ALA A 7 -31.08 -0.42 -18.10
CA ALA A 7 -30.26 0.78 -18.30
C ALA A 7 -28.78 0.40 -18.43
N LYS A 8 -28.29 -0.54 -17.62
CA LYS A 8 -26.91 -1.04 -17.69
C LYS A 8 -26.61 -1.79 -18.99
N ARG A 9 -27.58 -2.57 -19.51
CA ARG A 9 -27.45 -3.23 -20.83
C ARG A 9 -27.50 -2.24 -21.98
N HIS A 10 -28.26 -1.16 -21.86
CA HIS A 10 -28.35 -0.10 -22.86
C HIS A 10 -27.06 0.73 -22.91
N ALA A 11 -26.48 1.06 -21.73
CA ALA A 11 -25.19 1.76 -21.65
C ALA A 11 -24.04 0.94 -22.23
N ILE A 12 -24.01 -0.38 -21.98
CA ILE A 12 -23.02 -1.29 -22.58
C ILE A 12 -23.22 -1.39 -24.11
N LYS A 13 -24.47 -1.38 -24.59
CA LYS A 13 -24.80 -1.41 -26.03
C LYS A 13 -24.45 -0.09 -26.73
N LEU A 14 -24.63 1.04 -26.07
CA LEU A 14 -24.21 2.37 -26.54
C LEU A 14 -22.69 2.51 -26.52
N LEU A 15 -22.01 2.02 -25.49
CA LEU A 15 -20.55 1.99 -25.41
C LEU A 15 -19.96 1.11 -26.54
N ARG A 16 -20.56 -0.06 -26.82
CA ARG A 16 -20.18 -0.94 -27.93
C ARG A 16 -20.31 -0.25 -29.29
N ARG A 17 -21.40 0.54 -29.49
CA ARG A 17 -21.59 1.34 -30.72
C ARG A 17 -20.60 2.51 -30.85
N ALA A 18 -20.31 3.20 -29.75
CA ALA A 18 -19.37 4.31 -29.71
C ALA A 18 -17.91 3.88 -29.94
N VAL A 19 -17.59 2.61 -29.64
CA VAL A 19 -16.24 2.05 -29.72
C VAL A 19 -16.04 1.21 -31.00
N GLY A 20 -17.07 1.10 -31.88
CA GLY A 20 -16.95 0.37 -33.15
C GLY A 20 -16.76 -1.13 -33.06
N LEU A 21 -17.11 -1.74 -31.93
CA LEU A 21 -16.92 -3.17 -31.69
C LEU A 21 -18.07 -3.99 -32.31
N PRO A 22 -17.79 -5.18 -32.89
CA PRO A 22 -18.79 -6.07 -33.42
C PRO A 22 -19.79 -6.51 -32.34
N THR A 23 -21.04 -6.68 -32.68
CA THR A 23 -22.16 -7.02 -31.79
C THR A 23 -22.22 -8.50 -31.36
N GLY A 24 -21.17 -9.29 -31.65
CA GLY A 24 -21.03 -10.66 -31.20
C GLY A 24 -20.63 -10.79 -29.73
N ASP A 25 -20.75 -11.97 -29.17
CA ASP A 25 -20.45 -12.30 -27.75
C ASP A 25 -18.93 -12.27 -27.46
N LEU A 26 -18.32 -11.08 -27.52
CA LEU A 26 -16.93 -10.88 -27.14
C LEU A 26 -16.82 -10.81 -25.62
N ASP A 27 -15.98 -11.67 -25.06
CA ASP A 27 -15.73 -11.73 -23.61
C ASP A 27 -14.87 -10.55 -23.10
N ILE A 28 -14.22 -9.78 -23.96
CA ILE A 28 -13.38 -8.62 -23.61
C ILE A 28 -13.91 -7.33 -24.22
N VAL A 29 -13.88 -6.27 -23.42
CA VAL A 29 -14.13 -4.89 -23.86
C VAL A 29 -12.92 -4.05 -23.51
N GLY A 30 -12.46 -3.22 -24.43
CA GLY A 30 -11.31 -2.34 -24.19
C GLY A 30 -11.13 -1.31 -25.30
N ARG A 31 -10.24 -0.37 -25.05
CA ARG A 31 -9.93 0.73 -25.96
C ARG A 31 -8.50 1.20 -25.79
N LEU A 32 -7.92 1.66 -26.90
CA LEU A 32 -6.69 2.44 -26.91
C LEU A 32 -7.08 3.93 -26.83
N ASP A 33 -6.64 4.61 -25.76
CA ASP A 33 -7.00 6.02 -25.56
C ASP A 33 -6.05 6.97 -26.28
N GLY A 34 -4.76 6.61 -26.40
CA GLY A 34 -3.79 7.42 -27.13
C GLY A 34 -2.36 6.92 -27.02
N PHE A 35 -1.49 7.65 -27.71
CA PHE A 35 -0.03 7.50 -27.65
C PHE A 35 0.60 8.88 -27.52
N GLU A 36 1.11 9.21 -26.35
CA GLU A 36 1.70 10.51 -26.04
C GLU A 36 3.03 10.33 -25.32
N ASN A 37 4.04 11.12 -25.66
CA ASN A 37 5.36 11.10 -25.00
C ASN A 37 5.99 9.67 -24.92
N ASP A 38 5.87 8.92 -26.02
CA ASP A 38 6.28 7.51 -26.10
C ASP A 38 5.52 6.55 -25.16
N VAL A 39 4.39 6.96 -24.59
CA VAL A 39 3.55 6.10 -23.76
C VAL A 39 2.23 5.76 -24.48
N VAL A 40 1.91 4.47 -24.52
CA VAL A 40 0.62 3.95 -24.98
C VAL A 40 -0.32 3.89 -23.80
N HIS A 41 -1.47 4.53 -23.89
CA HIS A 41 -2.52 4.56 -22.88
C HIS A 41 -3.75 3.80 -23.35
N GLY A 42 -4.35 3.02 -22.50
CA GLY A 42 -5.55 2.28 -22.82
C GLY A 42 -6.16 1.52 -21.65
N TRP A 43 -7.20 0.76 -21.94
CA TRP A 43 -7.84 -0.10 -20.95
C TRP A 43 -8.47 -1.33 -21.62
N ALA A 44 -8.60 -2.42 -20.83
CA ALA A 44 -9.25 -3.65 -21.24
C ALA A 44 -9.90 -4.36 -20.04
N HIS A 45 -11.12 -4.88 -20.22
CA HIS A 45 -11.93 -5.46 -19.16
C HIS A 45 -12.69 -6.71 -19.63
N TRP A 46 -12.87 -7.68 -18.71
CA TRP A 46 -13.75 -8.83 -18.86
C TRP A 46 -15.13 -8.54 -18.26
N PRO A 47 -16.17 -8.23 -19.02
CA PRO A 47 -17.47 -7.85 -18.48
C PRO A 47 -18.17 -8.95 -17.68
N ARG A 48 -17.94 -10.20 -18.02
CA ARG A 48 -18.55 -11.37 -17.38
C ARG A 48 -17.72 -11.98 -16.26
N GLN A 49 -16.44 -11.63 -16.17
CA GLN A 49 -15.49 -12.18 -15.19
C GLN A 49 -15.01 -11.05 -14.26
N LYS A 50 -15.82 -10.75 -13.26
CA LYS A 50 -15.50 -9.72 -12.27
C LYS A 50 -14.22 -10.09 -11.52
N GLY A 51 -13.27 -9.15 -11.43
CA GLY A 51 -12.00 -9.35 -10.75
C GLY A 51 -10.86 -9.87 -11.64
N ARG A 52 -11.14 -10.43 -12.82
CA ARG A 52 -10.10 -10.87 -13.74
C ARG A 52 -9.53 -9.70 -14.54
N ARG A 53 -8.21 -9.68 -14.72
CA ARG A 53 -7.50 -8.67 -15.52
C ARG A 53 -7.23 -9.19 -16.91
N VAL A 54 -7.30 -8.30 -17.88
CA VAL A 54 -6.91 -8.59 -19.25
C VAL A 54 -5.40 -8.38 -19.36
N ILE A 55 -4.72 -9.34 -19.96
CA ILE A 55 -3.34 -9.18 -20.36
C ILE A 55 -3.37 -8.71 -21.82
N VAL A 56 -2.58 -7.69 -22.15
CA VAL A 56 -2.51 -7.12 -23.48
C VAL A 56 -1.09 -7.19 -24.02
N ASP A 57 -0.97 -7.66 -25.26
CA ASP A 57 0.24 -7.60 -26.05
C ASP A 57 0.32 -6.29 -26.78
N ILE A 58 1.43 -5.61 -26.70
CA ILE A 58 1.70 -4.32 -27.34
C ILE A 58 2.66 -4.54 -28.50
N PHE A 59 2.27 -4.05 -29.67
CA PHE A 59 3.06 -4.15 -30.88
C PHE A 59 3.33 -2.76 -31.48
N ALA A 60 4.53 -2.57 -31.99
CA ALA A 60 4.89 -1.43 -32.84
C ALA A 60 5.00 -1.93 -34.30
N GLY A 61 3.96 -1.71 -35.10
CA GLY A 61 3.80 -2.39 -36.38
C GLY A 61 3.58 -3.88 -36.16
N ASP A 62 4.44 -4.71 -36.75
CA ASP A 62 4.41 -6.17 -36.52
C ASP A 62 5.41 -6.64 -35.46
N VAL A 63 6.09 -5.69 -34.80
CA VAL A 63 7.09 -5.98 -33.77
C VAL A 63 6.42 -6.02 -32.40
N PHE A 64 6.51 -7.15 -31.73
CA PHE A 64 6.09 -7.25 -30.32
C PHE A 64 7.01 -6.41 -29.44
N VAL A 65 6.43 -5.54 -28.62
CA VAL A 65 7.17 -4.66 -27.72
C VAL A 65 7.20 -5.26 -26.31
N CYS A 66 6.03 -5.53 -25.77
CA CYS A 66 5.90 -6.13 -24.43
C CYS A 66 4.47 -6.61 -24.19
N GLU A 67 4.32 -7.37 -23.10
CA GLU A 67 3.05 -7.76 -22.52
C GLU A 67 2.76 -6.90 -21.26
N ARG A 68 1.48 -6.56 -21.01
CA ARG A 68 1.07 -5.77 -19.86
C ARG A 68 -0.29 -6.20 -19.34
N ALA A 69 -0.43 -6.27 -18.00
CA ALA A 69 -1.74 -6.40 -17.38
C ALA A 69 -2.48 -5.05 -17.39
N ALA A 70 -3.75 -5.07 -17.76
CA ALA A 70 -4.65 -3.94 -17.65
C ALA A 70 -5.17 -3.89 -16.21
N ASP A 71 -4.41 -3.29 -15.29
CA ASP A 71 -4.66 -3.30 -13.85
C ASP A 71 -4.51 -1.92 -13.18
N MET A 72 -4.19 -0.91 -13.94
CA MET A 72 -4.07 0.47 -13.45
C MET A 72 -5.44 1.04 -13.10
N LEU A 73 -5.54 1.69 -11.93
CA LEU A 73 -6.77 2.38 -11.52
C LEU A 73 -7.02 3.59 -12.42
N ARG A 74 -8.27 3.69 -12.88
CA ARG A 74 -8.77 4.81 -13.67
C ARG A 74 -10.13 5.22 -13.12
N ASP A 75 -10.22 6.45 -12.63
CA ASP A 75 -11.43 6.98 -12.02
C ASP A 75 -12.60 7.10 -13.00
N ASP A 76 -12.32 7.39 -14.27
CA ASP A 76 -13.32 7.44 -15.34
C ASP A 76 -13.95 6.06 -15.60
N LEU A 77 -13.19 4.98 -15.54
CA LEU A 77 -13.72 3.63 -15.68
C LEU A 77 -14.58 3.23 -14.48
N ALA A 78 -14.14 3.60 -13.27
CA ALA A 78 -14.92 3.39 -12.05
C ALA A 78 -16.25 4.17 -12.08
N ALA A 79 -16.22 5.43 -12.47
CA ALA A 79 -17.39 6.29 -12.61
C ALA A 79 -18.39 5.77 -13.65
N ASN A 80 -17.92 5.14 -14.72
CA ASN A 80 -18.75 4.52 -15.75
C ASN A 80 -19.17 3.07 -15.42
N GLY A 81 -18.88 2.57 -14.23
CA GLY A 81 -19.27 1.23 -13.78
C GLY A 81 -18.55 0.08 -14.51
N ILE A 82 -17.36 0.34 -15.03
CA ILE A 82 -16.51 -0.65 -15.68
C ILE A 82 -15.70 -1.38 -14.62
N GLY A 83 -16.23 -2.50 -14.16
CA GLY A 83 -15.62 -3.32 -13.11
C GLY A 83 -15.38 -2.56 -11.82
N ASP A 84 -14.15 -2.63 -11.30
CA ASP A 84 -13.66 -1.91 -10.11
C ASP A 84 -12.81 -0.67 -10.49
N GLY A 85 -12.83 -0.27 -11.76
CA GLY A 85 -12.02 0.83 -12.28
C GLY A 85 -10.55 0.50 -12.56
N ARG A 86 -10.06 -0.67 -12.13
CA ARG A 86 -8.67 -1.10 -12.32
C ARG A 86 -8.53 -1.93 -13.60
N HIS A 87 -8.66 -1.28 -14.73
CA HIS A 87 -8.60 -1.91 -16.05
C HIS A 87 -7.75 -1.12 -17.05
N GLY A 88 -7.05 -0.08 -16.58
CA GLY A 88 -6.13 0.72 -17.38
C GLY A 88 -4.76 0.07 -17.55
N PHE A 89 -4.04 0.50 -18.60
CA PHE A 89 -2.62 0.23 -18.76
C PHE A 89 -1.92 1.43 -19.40
N ASP A 90 -0.67 1.67 -18.95
CA ASP A 90 0.26 2.62 -19.55
C ASP A 90 1.55 1.89 -19.87
N VAL A 91 2.02 2.03 -21.09
CA VAL A 91 3.24 1.36 -21.55
C VAL A 91 4.14 2.32 -22.29
N LYS A 92 5.34 2.53 -21.77
CA LYS A 92 6.38 3.29 -22.44
C LYS A 92 6.96 2.45 -23.58
N ILE A 93 6.87 2.96 -24.80
CA ILE A 93 7.48 2.36 -25.97
C ILE A 93 8.92 2.86 -26.10
N PRO A 94 9.92 1.99 -26.13
CA PRO A 94 11.30 2.43 -26.28
C PRO A 94 11.49 3.24 -27.58
N PRO A 95 12.30 4.33 -27.55
CA PRO A 95 12.48 5.23 -28.69
C PRO A 95 12.93 4.54 -29.99
N ALA A 96 13.62 3.41 -29.90
CA ALA A 96 14.02 2.61 -31.05
C ALA A 96 12.83 2.08 -31.88
N PHE A 97 11.65 1.96 -31.28
CA PHE A 97 10.41 1.53 -31.95
C PHE A 97 9.55 2.70 -32.40
N SER A 98 9.81 3.94 -31.90
CA SER A 98 9.02 5.14 -32.20
C SER A 98 9.72 6.11 -33.15
N ARG A 99 11.05 6.01 -33.37
CA ARG A 99 11.79 6.93 -34.24
C ARG A 99 11.78 6.51 -35.70
N GLY A 100 11.22 7.35 -36.56
CA GLY A 100 11.63 7.48 -37.95
C GLY A 100 10.66 7.04 -39.05
N ALA A 101 9.59 6.36 -38.79
CA ALA A 101 8.49 6.15 -39.75
C ALA A 101 7.19 5.98 -39.02
N LYS A 102 6.06 6.28 -39.63
CA LYS A 102 4.75 6.14 -38.98
C LYS A 102 4.52 4.69 -38.55
N THR A 103 4.71 4.38 -37.25
CA THR A 103 4.53 3.04 -36.68
C THR A 103 3.11 2.95 -36.14
N ARG A 104 2.35 1.96 -36.59
CA ARG A 104 1.03 1.66 -36.01
C ARG A 104 1.23 0.92 -34.69
N ILE A 105 0.78 1.50 -33.58
CA ILE A 105 0.73 0.80 -32.29
C ILE A 105 -0.54 -0.06 -32.28
N ARG A 106 -0.37 -1.36 -32.03
CA ARG A 106 -1.45 -2.34 -31.93
C ARG A 106 -1.44 -2.94 -30.55
N VAL A 107 -2.60 -3.10 -29.97
CA VAL A 107 -2.76 -3.74 -28.65
C VAL A 107 -3.74 -4.88 -28.81
N ARG A 108 -3.30 -6.07 -28.47
CA ARG A 108 -4.10 -7.30 -28.55
C ARG A 108 -4.30 -7.87 -27.15
N PRO A 109 -5.54 -8.07 -26.69
CA PRO A 109 -5.76 -8.93 -25.54
C PRO A 109 -5.24 -10.33 -25.79
N VAL A 110 -4.56 -10.91 -24.82
CA VAL A 110 -4.09 -12.30 -24.89
C VAL A 110 -5.29 -13.22 -24.73
N THR A 111 -5.84 -13.67 -25.86
CA THR A 111 -6.99 -14.58 -25.97
C THR A 111 -6.79 -15.54 -27.14
N ASP A 112 -7.59 -16.61 -27.19
CA ASP A 112 -7.59 -17.57 -28.29
C ASP A 112 -8.15 -16.99 -29.60
N ALA A 113 -8.85 -15.84 -29.53
CA ALA A 113 -9.37 -15.12 -30.70
C ALA A 113 -8.50 -13.90 -31.03
N PRO A 114 -8.23 -13.62 -32.32
CA PRO A 114 -7.47 -12.44 -32.73
C PRO A 114 -8.31 -11.16 -32.55
N LEU A 115 -8.30 -10.64 -31.34
CA LEU A 115 -8.93 -9.36 -31.02
C LEU A 115 -7.87 -8.27 -30.99
N GLU A 116 -8.16 -7.10 -31.58
CA GLU A 116 -7.29 -5.93 -31.51
C GLU A 116 -8.07 -4.75 -30.93
N LEU A 117 -7.47 -4.04 -29.95
CA LEU A 117 -8.06 -2.83 -29.40
C LEU A 117 -7.91 -1.68 -30.40
N THR A 118 -9.01 -1.02 -30.74
CA THR A 118 -9.04 0.12 -31.67
C THR A 118 -8.85 1.43 -30.92
N ALA A 119 -8.08 2.34 -31.52
CA ALA A 119 -7.98 3.73 -31.06
C ALA A 119 -9.18 4.55 -31.56
N SER A 120 -9.55 5.59 -30.83
CA SER A 120 -10.58 6.54 -31.25
C SER A 120 -10.12 7.48 -32.36
N ASP A 121 -8.81 7.64 -32.52
CA ASP A 121 -8.18 8.41 -33.58
C ASP A 121 -7.13 7.55 -34.29
N GLU A 122 -7.33 7.34 -35.61
CA GLU A 122 -6.39 6.61 -36.45
C GLU A 122 -5.14 7.46 -36.78
N ARG A 123 -4.24 7.60 -35.81
CA ARG A 123 -2.86 7.97 -36.12
C ARG A 123 -2.03 6.72 -36.29
N ALA A 124 -2.05 6.17 -37.53
CA ALA A 124 -1.23 5.03 -37.90
C ALA A 124 0.24 5.43 -37.96
N LEU A 125 1.03 4.87 -37.04
CA LEU A 125 2.49 4.94 -37.07
C LEU A 125 3.00 3.63 -37.70
N PHE A 126 3.94 3.65 -38.65
CA PHE A 126 4.46 2.47 -39.35
C PHE A 126 5.93 2.23 -39.00
N ALA A 127 6.29 1.03 -38.48
CA ALA A 127 7.67 0.62 -38.23
C ALA A 127 8.31 -0.02 -39.49
N ARG A 128 9.63 0.14 -39.62
CA ARG A 128 10.47 -0.71 -40.45
C ARG A 128 10.46 -2.14 -39.91
N ARG A 129 10.60 -3.16 -40.77
CA ARG A 129 10.91 -4.54 -40.31
C ARG A 129 12.21 -4.50 -39.51
N ILE A 130 12.14 -4.77 -38.24
CA ILE A 130 13.30 -4.83 -37.36
C ILE A 130 13.77 -6.30 -37.33
N SER A 131 15.09 -6.53 -37.46
CA SER A 131 15.66 -7.85 -37.32
C SER A 131 15.57 -8.34 -35.86
N ARG A 132 15.67 -9.66 -35.60
CA ARG A 132 15.75 -10.22 -34.24
C ARG A 132 16.84 -9.56 -33.42
N ASP A 133 18.01 -9.36 -34.00
CA ASP A 133 19.15 -8.76 -33.32
C ASP A 133 18.90 -7.27 -32.98
N ASP A 134 18.30 -6.50 -33.88
CA ASP A 134 17.94 -5.11 -33.63
C ASP A 134 16.86 -4.99 -32.55
N TYR A 135 15.91 -5.93 -32.54
CA TYR A 135 14.91 -6.02 -31.49
C TYR A 135 15.55 -6.26 -30.11
N LEU A 136 16.42 -7.26 -30.00
CA LEU A 136 17.10 -7.58 -28.73
C LEU A 136 17.99 -6.42 -28.27
N ARG A 137 18.73 -5.77 -29.20
CA ARG A 137 19.52 -4.57 -28.85
C ARG A 137 18.63 -3.44 -28.33
N ALA A 138 17.58 -3.12 -29.04
CA ALA A 138 16.69 -2.03 -28.65
C ALA A 138 15.98 -2.29 -27.31
N THR A 139 15.62 -3.56 -27.05
CA THR A 139 14.89 -3.95 -25.84
C THR A 139 15.78 -3.95 -24.60
N PHE A 140 17.07 -4.29 -24.75
CA PHE A 140 17.96 -4.54 -23.61
C PHE A 140 19.14 -3.56 -23.48
N ALA A 141 19.36 -2.63 -24.42
CA ALA A 141 20.45 -1.67 -24.33
C ALA A 141 20.43 -0.87 -23.01
N GLU A 142 19.25 -0.39 -22.60
CA GLU A 142 19.12 0.41 -21.36
C GLU A 142 19.09 -0.45 -20.07
N ALA A 143 18.77 -1.74 -20.18
CA ALA A 143 18.65 -2.61 -19.01
C ALA A 143 20.00 -2.84 -18.29
N PHE A 144 21.10 -2.61 -18.99
CA PHE A 144 22.46 -2.84 -18.51
C PHE A 144 23.30 -1.58 -18.45
N ASP A 145 22.76 -0.41 -18.79
CA ASP A 145 23.48 0.88 -18.80
C ASP A 145 23.57 1.56 -17.42
N SER A 146 22.94 1.02 -16.39
CA SER A 146 23.03 1.63 -15.05
C SER A 146 24.35 1.30 -14.39
N GLU A 147 25.10 2.32 -13.96
CA GLU A 147 26.29 2.27 -13.10
C GLU A 147 26.08 1.62 -11.69
N ARG A 148 25.20 0.65 -11.57
CA ARG A 148 24.93 -0.05 -10.31
C ARG A 148 25.81 -1.28 -10.14
N GLU A 149 27.12 -1.10 -10.21
CA GLU A 149 28.08 -2.01 -9.60
C GLU A 149 28.06 -1.83 -8.06
N ARG A 150 27.07 -2.37 -7.39
CA ARG A 150 27.16 -2.58 -5.95
C ARG A 150 27.04 -4.07 -5.68
N ALA A 151 28.13 -4.62 -5.14
CA ALA A 151 28.07 -5.98 -4.58
C ALA A 151 26.89 -6.05 -3.61
N ALA A 152 25.96 -6.98 -3.83
CA ALA A 152 24.86 -7.18 -2.93
C ALA A 152 25.41 -7.65 -1.58
N PRO A 153 25.06 -7.00 -0.47
CA PRO A 153 25.43 -7.49 0.86
C PRO A 153 24.81 -8.87 1.08
N ALA A 154 25.53 -9.74 1.81
CA ALA A 154 25.03 -11.05 2.19
C ALA A 154 23.61 -10.89 2.79
N ALA A 155 22.69 -11.78 2.39
CA ALA A 155 21.33 -11.76 2.88
C ALA A 155 21.34 -11.85 4.42
N PRO A 156 20.71 -10.93 5.14
CA PRO A 156 20.67 -11.00 6.59
C PRO A 156 19.94 -12.27 7.03
N GLN A 157 20.39 -12.87 8.13
CA GLN A 157 19.70 -14.01 8.74
C GLN A 157 18.28 -13.58 9.16
N PRO A 158 17.27 -14.44 9.02
CA PRO A 158 15.92 -14.13 9.45
C PRO A 158 15.89 -13.83 10.95
N SER A 159 15.15 -12.81 11.34
CA SER A 159 14.97 -12.50 12.77
C SER A 159 13.79 -13.31 13.35
N GLN A 160 13.83 -13.55 14.65
CA GLN A 160 12.72 -14.15 15.38
C GLN A 160 11.39 -13.40 15.14
N LYS A 161 11.45 -12.08 14.96
CA LYS A 161 10.27 -11.26 14.68
C LYS A 161 9.65 -11.56 13.30
N THR A 162 10.50 -11.83 12.33
CA THR A 162 10.06 -12.25 10.99
C THR A 162 9.45 -13.65 11.02
N GLU A 163 9.99 -14.53 11.82
CA GLU A 163 9.44 -15.88 12.01
C GLU A 163 8.02 -15.84 12.61
N LEU A 164 7.75 -14.92 13.54
CA LEU A 164 6.43 -14.73 14.14
C LEU A 164 5.35 -14.37 13.11
N LEU A 165 5.69 -13.66 12.04
CA LEU A 165 4.72 -13.33 10.97
C LEU A 165 4.16 -14.57 10.28
N PHE A 166 4.98 -15.59 10.10
CA PHE A 166 4.65 -16.80 9.36
C PHE A 166 4.39 -18.01 10.27
N ALA A 167 4.49 -17.81 11.59
CA ALA A 167 4.05 -18.81 12.53
C ALA A 167 2.55 -19.07 12.38
N PRO A 168 2.08 -20.32 12.60
CA PRO A 168 0.66 -20.61 12.68
C PRO A 168 0.02 -19.75 13.78
N THR A 169 -1.13 -19.16 13.51
CA THR A 169 -1.92 -18.54 14.58
C THR A 169 -2.29 -19.59 15.63
N PRO A 170 -2.24 -19.27 16.92
CA PRO A 170 -2.74 -20.16 17.96
C PRO A 170 -4.18 -20.56 17.61
N VAL A 171 -4.44 -21.85 17.61
CA VAL A 171 -5.76 -22.39 17.31
C VAL A 171 -6.76 -21.84 18.34
N SER A 172 -7.68 -21.01 17.90
CA SER A 172 -8.83 -20.65 18.71
C SER A 172 -9.72 -21.88 18.87
N SER A 173 -10.28 -22.13 20.05
CA SER A 173 -11.27 -23.18 20.22
C SER A 173 -12.58 -22.78 19.52
N PRO A 174 -13.19 -23.64 18.68
CA PRO A 174 -12.79 -24.99 18.30
C PRO A 174 -11.63 -25.03 17.31
N PRO A 175 -10.90 -26.17 17.20
CA PRO A 175 -9.82 -26.32 16.22
C PRO A 175 -10.38 -26.19 14.81
N PRO A 176 -9.60 -25.61 13.85
CA PRO A 176 -10.04 -25.47 12.49
C PRO A 176 -10.36 -26.83 11.87
N VAL A 177 -11.45 -26.90 11.12
CA VAL A 177 -11.91 -28.13 10.42
C VAL A 177 -10.82 -28.67 9.49
N LEU A 178 -9.97 -27.79 8.96
CA LEU A 178 -8.90 -28.13 8.03
C LEU A 178 -7.59 -28.56 8.73
N GLY A 179 -7.54 -28.61 10.06
CA GLY A 179 -6.33 -28.99 10.80
C GLY A 179 -5.15 -28.03 10.69
N GLU A 180 -5.26 -26.93 9.94
CA GLU A 180 -4.20 -25.97 9.67
C GLU A 180 -4.65 -24.53 9.85
N ALA A 181 -3.99 -23.81 10.75
CA ALA A 181 -4.21 -22.38 10.94
C ALA A 181 -3.57 -21.57 9.79
N LEU A 182 -4.14 -20.41 9.48
CA LEU A 182 -3.47 -19.40 8.67
C LEU A 182 -2.18 -18.94 9.37
N CYS A 183 -1.19 -18.44 8.63
CA CYS A 183 -0.09 -17.76 9.30
C CYS A 183 -0.56 -16.47 9.96
N ALA A 184 0.15 -16.03 11.00
CA ALA A 184 -0.25 -14.87 11.80
C ALA A 184 -0.45 -13.59 10.97
N TYR A 185 0.37 -13.38 9.94
CA TYR A 185 0.24 -12.22 9.06
C TYR A 185 -1.04 -12.25 8.22
N LEU A 186 -1.39 -13.40 7.65
CA LEU A 186 -2.62 -13.55 6.87
C LEU A 186 -3.87 -13.41 7.75
N ASP A 187 -3.87 -14.04 8.92
CA ASP A 187 -4.99 -13.93 9.85
C ASP A 187 -5.19 -12.50 10.36
N GLN A 188 -4.11 -11.82 10.69
CA GLN A 188 -4.14 -10.40 11.05
C GLN A 188 -4.72 -9.54 9.92
N ASN A 189 -4.36 -9.79 8.66
CA ASN A 189 -4.93 -9.06 7.52
C ASN A 189 -6.42 -9.32 7.35
N ARG A 190 -6.90 -10.52 7.67
CA ARG A 190 -8.33 -10.85 7.66
C ARG A 190 -9.11 -9.94 8.63
N TYR A 191 -8.58 -9.72 9.84
CA TYR A 191 -9.15 -8.76 10.79
C TYR A 191 -8.93 -7.30 10.41
N LYS A 192 -7.75 -6.97 9.89
CA LYS A 192 -7.39 -5.60 9.49
C LYS A 192 -8.32 -5.01 8.42
N TRP A 193 -8.82 -5.87 7.54
CA TRP A 193 -9.68 -5.47 6.42
C TRP A 193 -11.15 -5.81 6.63
N ASP A 194 -11.57 -6.06 7.87
CA ASP A 194 -12.94 -6.44 8.24
C ASP A 194 -13.48 -7.62 7.39
N LEU A 195 -12.63 -8.60 7.13
CA LEU A 195 -12.95 -9.78 6.34
C LEU A 195 -13.19 -11.03 7.20
N ALA A 196 -13.01 -10.96 8.51
CA ALA A 196 -13.11 -12.10 9.41
C ALA A 196 -14.51 -12.72 9.40
N ASP A 197 -15.56 -11.88 9.38
CA ASP A 197 -16.95 -12.33 9.32
C ASP A 197 -17.36 -12.80 7.92
N LYS A 198 -16.65 -12.38 6.89
CA LYS A 198 -16.94 -12.73 5.50
C LYS A 198 -16.25 -14.02 5.07
N PHE A 199 -15.06 -14.27 5.57
CA PHE A 199 -14.24 -15.43 5.24
C PHE A 199 -13.79 -16.11 6.54
N ASP A 200 -14.49 -17.16 6.93
CA ASP A 200 -14.04 -18.02 8.03
C ASP A 200 -13.02 -19.03 7.50
N ALA A 201 -11.87 -18.49 7.12
CA ALA A 201 -10.78 -19.22 6.46
C ALA A 201 -10.17 -20.36 7.31
N THR A 202 -10.59 -20.50 8.57
CA THR A 202 -10.16 -21.56 9.47
C THR A 202 -11.15 -22.73 9.51
N LEU A 203 -12.39 -22.52 9.07
CA LEU A 203 -13.47 -23.51 9.15
C LEU A 203 -13.82 -24.19 7.81
N SER A 204 -13.53 -23.53 6.68
CA SER A 204 -13.94 -24.01 5.37
C SER A 204 -12.80 -23.86 4.34
N ILE A 205 -12.62 -24.93 3.54
CA ILE A 205 -11.68 -24.88 2.38
C ILE A 205 -12.11 -23.79 1.40
N ALA A 206 -13.41 -23.64 1.14
CA ALA A 206 -13.93 -22.65 0.21
C ALA A 206 -13.69 -21.23 0.72
N ASP A 207 -13.86 -20.96 2.02
CA ASP A 207 -13.59 -19.65 2.60
C ASP A 207 -12.09 -19.34 2.64
N ARG A 208 -11.24 -20.34 2.93
CA ARG A 208 -9.78 -20.20 2.85
C ARG A 208 -9.35 -19.86 1.42
N GLU A 209 -9.86 -20.58 0.45
CA GLU A 209 -9.61 -20.35 -0.97
C GLU A 209 -10.03 -18.94 -1.39
N ALA A 210 -11.25 -18.53 -1.04
CA ALA A 210 -11.79 -17.21 -1.34
C ALA A 210 -11.00 -16.09 -0.65
N PHE A 211 -10.56 -16.29 0.60
CA PHE A 211 -9.72 -15.32 1.31
C PHE A 211 -8.34 -15.19 0.68
N LEU A 212 -7.66 -16.31 0.37
CA LEU A 212 -6.35 -16.29 -0.27
C LEU A 212 -6.42 -15.67 -1.67
N ALA A 213 -7.47 -15.95 -2.43
CA ALA A 213 -7.72 -15.31 -3.72
C ALA A 213 -7.86 -13.78 -3.57
N HIS A 214 -8.67 -13.33 -2.61
CA HIS A 214 -8.81 -11.90 -2.30
C HIS A 214 -7.48 -11.27 -1.88
N TYR A 215 -6.73 -11.95 -0.99
CA TYR A 215 -5.46 -11.44 -0.49
C TYR A 215 -4.42 -11.31 -1.60
N VAL A 216 -4.20 -12.34 -2.40
CA VAL A 216 -3.25 -12.35 -3.52
C VAL A 216 -3.62 -11.28 -4.54
N GLU A 217 -4.90 -11.18 -4.91
CA GLU A 217 -5.37 -10.19 -5.87
C GLU A 217 -5.20 -8.77 -5.34
N PHE A 218 -5.60 -8.50 -4.11
CA PHE A 218 -5.50 -7.17 -3.51
C PHE A 218 -4.03 -6.76 -3.32
N TYR A 219 -3.23 -7.58 -2.64
CA TYR A 219 -1.84 -7.26 -2.35
C TYR A 219 -0.96 -7.29 -3.59
N GLY A 220 -1.14 -8.28 -4.47
CA GLY A 220 -0.37 -8.40 -5.69
C GLY A 220 -0.48 -7.18 -6.59
N ARG A 221 -1.63 -6.50 -6.58
CA ARG A 221 -1.87 -5.28 -7.38
C ARG A 221 -1.53 -4.01 -6.66
N ALA A 222 -1.94 -3.89 -5.39
CA ALA A 222 -1.76 -2.66 -4.62
C ALA A 222 -0.29 -2.43 -4.22
N ARG A 223 0.53 -3.47 -4.19
CA ARG A 223 1.87 -3.46 -3.58
C ARG A 223 3.02 -3.68 -4.58
N ARG A 224 2.81 -3.41 -5.85
CA ARG A 224 3.92 -3.43 -6.82
C ARG A 224 4.96 -2.35 -6.45
N PRO A 225 6.26 -2.64 -6.48
CA PRO A 225 6.96 -3.86 -6.94
C PRO A 225 7.21 -4.89 -5.82
N LEU A 226 6.51 -4.84 -4.71
CA LEU A 226 6.74 -5.71 -3.56
C LEU A 226 6.12 -7.08 -3.78
N ARG A 227 6.80 -8.14 -3.29
CA ARG A 227 6.23 -9.47 -3.30
C ARG A 227 5.31 -9.70 -2.12
N ILE A 228 4.27 -10.52 -2.32
CA ILE A 228 3.28 -10.83 -1.30
C ILE A 228 3.89 -11.78 -0.26
N PRO A 229 3.76 -11.51 1.04
CA PRO A 229 4.19 -12.43 2.07
C PRO A 229 3.16 -13.57 2.24
N LEU A 230 3.46 -14.71 1.67
CA LEU A 230 2.72 -15.97 1.86
C LEU A 230 3.58 -16.95 2.65
N SER A 231 2.95 -17.78 3.49
CA SER A 231 3.64 -18.88 4.16
C SER A 231 3.86 -20.05 3.19
N ALA A 232 4.80 -20.95 3.54
CA ALA A 232 5.01 -22.17 2.77
C ALA A 232 3.71 -22.99 2.62
N ARG A 233 2.95 -23.13 3.70
CA ARG A 233 1.67 -23.86 3.72
C ARG A 233 0.60 -23.23 2.82
N ASP A 234 0.52 -21.91 2.79
CA ASP A 234 -0.43 -21.21 1.91
C ASP A 234 -0.05 -21.38 0.44
N ILE A 235 1.27 -21.41 0.15
CA ILE A 235 1.80 -21.69 -1.19
C ILE A 235 1.53 -23.14 -1.58
N GLU A 236 1.78 -24.10 -0.69
CA GLU A 236 1.45 -25.51 -0.91
C GLU A 236 -0.04 -25.68 -1.21
N PHE A 237 -0.91 -25.09 -0.39
CA PHE A 237 -2.36 -25.12 -0.62
C PHE A 237 -2.76 -24.53 -1.98
N LEU A 238 -2.17 -23.42 -2.40
CA LEU A 238 -2.44 -22.81 -3.70
C LEU A 238 -1.87 -23.62 -4.86
N ASN A 239 -0.83 -24.40 -4.64
CA ASN A 239 -0.20 -25.28 -5.64
C ASN A 239 -0.83 -26.68 -5.71
N GLU A 240 -1.78 -27.03 -4.83
CA GLU A 240 -2.51 -28.29 -4.93
C GLU A 240 -3.27 -28.44 -6.24
N GLY A 241 -3.37 -29.68 -6.72
CA GLY A 241 -4.11 -30.05 -7.93
C GLY A 241 -3.36 -31.05 -8.80
N PRO A 242 -2.12 -30.78 -9.27
CA PRO A 242 -1.34 -31.76 -9.98
C PRO A 242 -1.00 -32.98 -9.12
N THR A 243 -1.23 -34.17 -9.66
CA THR A 243 -0.86 -35.44 -9.01
C THR A 243 0.18 -36.17 -9.87
N PRO A 244 0.86 -37.20 -9.35
CA PRO A 244 1.78 -38.00 -10.18
C PRO A 244 1.13 -38.61 -11.42
N GLN A 245 -0.18 -38.92 -11.37
CA GLN A 245 -0.97 -39.49 -12.46
C GLN A 245 -1.48 -38.39 -13.41
N GLU A 246 -1.79 -37.20 -12.89
CA GLU A 246 -2.33 -36.06 -13.63
C GLU A 246 -1.43 -34.83 -13.48
N ARG A 247 -0.19 -34.94 -13.90
CA ARG A 247 0.84 -33.89 -13.76
C ARG A 247 0.48 -32.56 -14.44
N LEU A 248 -0.38 -32.60 -15.45
CA LEU A 248 -0.83 -31.42 -16.18
C LEU A 248 -2.19 -30.91 -15.69
N ALA A 249 -2.74 -31.43 -14.59
CA ALA A 249 -3.94 -30.86 -13.98
C ALA A 249 -3.65 -29.43 -13.49
N PRO A 250 -4.60 -28.48 -13.63
CA PRO A 250 -4.39 -27.12 -13.16
C PRO A 250 -4.27 -27.09 -11.63
N SER A 251 -3.30 -26.34 -11.13
CA SER A 251 -3.19 -26.05 -9.70
C SER A 251 -4.38 -25.19 -9.21
N ARG A 252 -4.60 -25.13 -7.90
CA ARG A 252 -5.63 -24.26 -7.30
C ARG A 252 -5.39 -22.80 -7.67
N ALA A 253 -4.16 -22.33 -7.63
CA ALA A 253 -3.81 -20.97 -8.06
C ALA A 253 -4.19 -20.72 -9.53
N MET A 254 -3.93 -21.68 -10.43
CA MET A 254 -4.37 -21.54 -11.82
C MET A 254 -5.89 -21.47 -11.95
N ARG A 255 -6.63 -22.31 -11.22
CA ARG A 255 -8.11 -22.26 -11.22
C ARG A 255 -8.66 -20.92 -10.72
N LEU A 256 -8.01 -20.31 -9.74
CA LEU A 256 -8.44 -19.03 -9.15
C LEU A 256 -8.09 -17.82 -10.03
N PHE A 257 -6.91 -17.83 -10.66
CA PHE A 257 -6.34 -16.61 -11.24
C PHE A 257 -6.12 -16.68 -12.76
N ALA A 258 -6.14 -17.87 -13.35
CA ALA A 258 -5.88 -18.07 -14.77
C ALA A 258 -7.07 -18.66 -15.52
N GLN A 259 -7.00 -18.63 -16.83
CA GLN A 259 -7.90 -19.40 -17.67
C GLN A 259 -7.38 -20.84 -17.76
N THR A 260 -8.13 -21.76 -17.20
CA THR A 260 -7.80 -23.19 -17.28
C THR A 260 -8.56 -23.84 -18.42
N PRO A 261 -7.92 -24.79 -19.13
CA PRO A 261 -8.61 -25.62 -20.13
C PRO A 261 -9.71 -26.46 -19.48
N GLY A 262 -10.71 -26.87 -20.25
CA GLY A 262 -11.75 -27.79 -19.80
C GLY A 262 -11.21 -29.17 -19.43
N GLU A 263 -12.08 -29.99 -18.82
CA GLU A 263 -11.72 -31.35 -18.40
C GLU A 263 -11.28 -32.24 -19.59
N ASP A 264 -11.90 -32.05 -20.74
CA ASP A 264 -11.61 -32.80 -21.97
C ASP A 264 -10.40 -32.26 -22.78
N ALA A 265 -9.68 -31.25 -22.23
CA ALA A 265 -8.57 -30.63 -22.94
C ALA A 265 -7.40 -31.61 -23.15
N ARG A 266 -6.76 -31.53 -24.33
CA ARG A 266 -5.57 -32.32 -24.65
C ARG A 266 -4.37 -31.85 -23.84
N ASP A 267 -3.41 -32.71 -23.64
CA ASP A 267 -2.17 -32.44 -22.90
C ASP A 267 -1.43 -31.20 -23.43
N ASP A 268 -1.42 -31.00 -24.75
CA ASP A 268 -0.77 -29.83 -25.36
C ASP A 268 -1.46 -28.52 -24.96
N GLU A 269 -2.80 -28.48 -24.85
CA GLU A 269 -3.59 -27.34 -24.41
C GLU A 269 -3.38 -27.07 -22.91
N ARG A 270 -3.32 -28.13 -22.09
CA ARG A 270 -3.00 -28.07 -20.67
C ARG A 270 -1.57 -27.53 -20.45
N LEU A 271 -0.60 -28.06 -21.18
CA LEU A 271 0.78 -27.60 -21.12
C LEU A 271 0.94 -26.14 -21.59
N ALA A 272 0.16 -25.72 -22.60
CA ALA A 272 0.13 -24.33 -23.05
C ALA A 272 -0.43 -23.40 -21.95
N ALA A 273 -1.45 -23.82 -21.22
CA ALA A 273 -2.00 -23.05 -20.10
C ALA A 273 -1.00 -22.95 -18.94
N ILE A 274 -0.31 -24.05 -18.60
CA ILE A 274 0.74 -24.09 -17.58
C ILE A 274 1.89 -23.16 -17.97
N PHE A 275 2.31 -23.18 -19.23
CA PHE A 275 3.34 -22.28 -19.74
C PHE A 275 2.92 -20.81 -19.59
N ARG A 276 1.70 -20.45 -20.03
CA ARG A 276 1.19 -19.07 -19.88
C ARG A 276 1.15 -18.63 -18.43
N TRP A 277 0.73 -19.51 -17.52
CA TRP A 277 0.74 -19.23 -16.09
C TRP A 277 2.15 -19.00 -15.57
N ALA A 278 3.08 -19.88 -15.87
CA ALA A 278 4.47 -19.80 -15.40
C ALA A 278 5.23 -18.61 -15.99
N ALA A 279 5.00 -18.29 -17.26
CA ALA A 279 5.69 -17.21 -17.94
C ALA A 279 5.15 -15.82 -17.54
N PHE A 280 3.83 -15.67 -17.40
CA PHE A 280 3.18 -14.37 -17.34
C PHE A 280 2.17 -14.24 -16.21
N GLY A 281 1.36 -15.25 -15.95
CA GLY A 281 0.21 -15.15 -15.06
C GLY A 281 0.60 -14.94 -13.61
N ALA A 282 1.54 -15.74 -13.08
CA ALA A 282 1.96 -15.65 -11.69
C ALA A 282 2.67 -14.32 -11.38
N ALA A 283 3.48 -13.81 -12.30
CA ALA A 283 4.19 -12.54 -12.16
C ALA A 283 3.24 -11.35 -11.99
N ALA A 284 2.04 -11.40 -12.57
CA ALA A 284 1.03 -10.36 -12.44
C ALA A 284 0.56 -10.13 -10.99
N PHE A 285 0.77 -11.11 -10.11
CA PHE A 285 0.42 -11.05 -8.69
C PHE A 285 1.65 -10.83 -7.77
N ASN A 286 2.84 -10.60 -8.31
CA ASN A 286 4.10 -10.50 -7.56
C ASN A 286 4.46 -11.74 -6.72
N VAL A 287 4.05 -12.93 -7.17
CA VAL A 287 4.32 -14.22 -6.51
C VAL A 287 5.06 -15.19 -7.46
N GLU A 288 5.56 -14.67 -8.53
CA GLU A 288 6.15 -15.35 -9.69
C GLU A 288 6.38 -16.89 -9.52
N ASP A 289 7.56 -17.28 -9.05
CA ASP A 289 7.89 -18.70 -8.94
C ASP A 289 7.23 -19.42 -7.76
N CYS A 290 6.63 -18.71 -6.81
CA CYS A 290 6.00 -19.33 -5.64
C CYS A 290 4.69 -20.05 -5.96
N LEU A 291 3.97 -19.62 -7.00
CA LEU A 291 2.68 -20.20 -7.40
C LEU A 291 2.80 -21.12 -8.63
N ILE A 292 3.94 -21.75 -8.79
CA ILE A 292 4.17 -22.76 -9.82
C ILE A 292 4.36 -24.10 -9.13
N ALA A 293 3.42 -25.02 -9.33
CA ALA A 293 3.47 -26.35 -8.75
C ALA A 293 4.67 -27.16 -9.27
N SER A 294 5.28 -28.00 -8.43
CA SER A 294 6.50 -28.78 -8.79
C SER A 294 6.30 -29.62 -10.04
N ALA A 295 5.13 -30.28 -10.18
CA ALA A 295 4.83 -31.08 -11.37
C ALA A 295 4.77 -30.23 -12.65
N HIS A 296 4.31 -28.98 -12.56
CA HIS A 296 4.30 -28.02 -13.66
C HIS A 296 5.72 -27.54 -14.00
N GLU A 297 6.54 -27.31 -12.97
CA GLU A 297 7.94 -26.98 -13.14
C GLU A 297 8.69 -28.10 -13.87
N ASP A 298 8.49 -29.35 -13.46
CA ASP A 298 9.10 -30.52 -14.10
C ASP A 298 8.67 -30.68 -15.56
N ALA A 299 7.37 -30.49 -15.84
CA ALA A 299 6.85 -30.54 -17.21
C ALA A 299 7.44 -29.44 -18.10
N LEU A 300 7.66 -28.25 -17.58
CA LEU A 300 8.25 -27.13 -18.30
C LEU A 300 9.78 -27.24 -18.44
N ARG A 301 10.46 -27.93 -17.52
CA ARG A 301 11.90 -28.21 -17.59
C ARG A 301 12.25 -29.35 -18.54
N HIS A 302 11.29 -30.20 -18.87
CA HIS A 302 11.53 -31.36 -19.70
C HIS A 302 12.21 -31.01 -21.04
N CYS A 303 13.20 -31.79 -21.45
CA CYS A 303 13.94 -31.68 -22.71
C CYS A 303 13.76 -32.97 -23.49
N ASP A 304 13.16 -32.93 -24.68
CA ASP A 304 12.98 -34.09 -25.54
C ASP A 304 14.33 -34.61 -26.06
N ASP A 305 15.28 -33.70 -26.32
CA ASP A 305 16.61 -34.00 -26.91
C ASP A 305 17.70 -33.62 -25.90
N ALA A 306 17.74 -34.28 -24.74
CA ALA A 306 18.65 -33.90 -23.64
C ALA A 306 20.15 -34.13 -23.99
N ASP A 307 20.45 -35.02 -24.93
CA ASP A 307 21.82 -35.44 -25.29
C ASP A 307 22.51 -34.48 -26.27
N ILE A 308 21.80 -33.54 -26.88
CA ILE A 308 22.40 -32.56 -27.79
C ILE A 308 22.98 -31.37 -27.05
N PRO A 309 24.03 -30.70 -27.58
CA PRO A 309 24.53 -29.47 -26.97
C PRO A 309 23.48 -28.35 -26.91
N PHE A 310 23.32 -27.77 -25.72
CA PHE A 310 22.34 -26.69 -25.43
C PHE A 310 20.89 -27.12 -25.76
N PRO A 311 20.37 -28.17 -25.14
CA PRO A 311 19.01 -28.60 -25.34
C PRO A 311 18.04 -27.54 -24.88
N LEU A 312 16.90 -27.40 -25.56
CA LEU A 312 15.87 -26.45 -25.16
C LEU A 312 14.79 -27.18 -24.35
N SER A 313 14.48 -26.65 -23.16
CA SER A 313 13.35 -27.14 -22.38
C SER A 313 12.02 -26.84 -23.07
N THR A 314 10.97 -27.50 -22.64
CA THR A 314 9.59 -27.23 -23.08
C THR A 314 9.22 -25.76 -22.89
N PHE A 315 9.60 -25.15 -21.76
CA PHE A 315 9.41 -23.72 -21.54
C PHE A 315 10.11 -22.87 -22.59
N MET A 316 11.39 -23.15 -22.86
CA MET A 316 12.19 -22.40 -23.81
C MET A 316 11.63 -22.51 -25.23
N LYS A 317 11.23 -23.70 -25.67
CA LYS A 317 10.61 -23.93 -26.99
C LYS A 317 9.31 -23.10 -27.11
N ARG A 318 8.42 -23.19 -26.11
CA ARG A 318 7.16 -22.45 -26.09
C ARG A 318 7.35 -20.94 -26.00
N PHE A 319 8.38 -20.49 -25.26
CA PHE A 319 8.71 -19.06 -25.18
C PHE A 319 9.14 -18.52 -26.54
N LEU A 320 10.00 -19.25 -27.28
CA LEU A 320 10.40 -18.86 -28.62
C LEU A 320 9.20 -18.81 -29.58
N ASP A 321 8.32 -19.81 -29.54
CA ASP A 321 7.13 -19.87 -30.38
C ASP A 321 6.10 -18.78 -30.03
N ALA A 322 5.92 -18.47 -28.77
CA ALA A 322 5.02 -17.43 -28.31
C ALA A 322 5.53 -16.03 -28.64
N HIS A 323 6.85 -15.86 -28.79
CA HIS A 323 7.47 -14.56 -28.99
C HIS A 323 7.62 -14.23 -30.48
N PRO A 324 6.87 -13.26 -31.06
CA PRO A 324 6.85 -13.00 -32.50
C PRO A 324 8.22 -12.74 -33.11
N MET A 325 9.15 -12.12 -32.35
CA MET A 325 10.49 -11.76 -32.83
C MET A 325 11.50 -12.90 -32.71
N LEU A 326 11.20 -13.96 -31.97
CA LEU A 326 12.07 -15.12 -31.77
C LEU A 326 11.55 -16.37 -32.50
N ARG A 327 10.30 -16.34 -32.94
CA ARG A 327 9.65 -17.44 -33.67
C ARG A 327 10.41 -17.79 -34.94
N GLY A 328 10.48 -19.08 -35.24
CA GLY A 328 11.08 -19.61 -36.47
C GLY A 328 12.59 -19.79 -36.38
N ALA A 329 13.20 -19.74 -35.19
CA ALA A 329 14.58 -20.15 -34.98
C ALA A 329 14.76 -21.62 -35.38
N ASN A 330 15.77 -21.93 -36.18
CA ASN A 330 16.07 -23.31 -36.56
C ASN A 330 16.80 -24.05 -35.42
N VAL A 331 16.01 -24.53 -34.45
CA VAL A 331 16.53 -25.17 -33.24
C VAL A 331 17.31 -26.49 -33.48
N ALA A 332 17.32 -27.03 -34.72
CA ALA A 332 18.16 -28.13 -35.08
C ALA A 332 19.66 -27.73 -35.09
N ARG A 333 19.97 -26.45 -35.33
CA ARG A 333 21.34 -25.95 -35.36
C ARG A 333 21.78 -25.52 -33.96
N GLU A 334 22.98 -25.94 -33.54
CA GLU A 334 23.55 -25.52 -32.24
C GLU A 334 23.67 -24.00 -32.09
N SER A 335 24.09 -23.30 -33.14
CA SER A 335 24.21 -21.86 -33.14
C SER A 335 22.89 -21.16 -32.83
N GLU A 336 21.77 -21.64 -33.34
CA GLU A 336 20.45 -21.09 -33.08
C GLU A 336 19.98 -21.42 -31.65
N ARG A 337 20.32 -22.61 -31.12
CA ARG A 337 20.04 -22.92 -29.71
C ARG A 337 20.85 -22.05 -28.75
N ARG A 338 22.13 -21.78 -29.06
CA ARG A 338 22.96 -20.84 -28.28
C ARG A 338 22.38 -19.43 -28.31
N ALA A 339 21.95 -18.94 -29.48
CA ALA A 339 21.26 -17.66 -29.59
C ALA A 339 19.92 -17.64 -28.81
N ALA A 340 19.20 -18.77 -28.74
CA ALA A 340 17.99 -18.88 -27.93
C ALA A 340 18.28 -18.79 -26.43
N TYR A 341 19.33 -19.46 -25.93
CA TYR A 341 19.80 -19.30 -24.56
C TYR A 341 20.09 -17.85 -24.25
N PHE A 342 20.85 -17.18 -25.13
CA PHE A 342 21.19 -15.78 -24.94
C PHE A 342 19.93 -14.91 -24.84
N ALA A 343 18.99 -15.06 -25.77
CA ALA A 343 17.75 -14.31 -25.75
C ALA A 343 16.97 -14.52 -24.44
N ILE A 344 16.80 -15.78 -24.00
CA ILE A 344 16.09 -16.10 -22.76
C ILE A 344 16.81 -15.51 -21.54
N LEU A 345 18.15 -15.54 -21.49
CA LEU A 345 18.93 -14.93 -20.41
C LEU A 345 18.81 -13.40 -20.39
N LEU A 346 18.69 -12.75 -21.54
CA LEU A 346 18.36 -11.31 -21.59
C LEU A 346 16.97 -11.05 -21.00
N PHE A 347 15.96 -11.86 -21.36
CA PHE A 347 14.63 -11.72 -20.75
C PHE A 347 14.62 -12.02 -19.25
N ALA A 348 15.45 -12.97 -18.79
CA ALA A 348 15.61 -13.27 -17.36
C ALA A 348 16.13 -12.08 -16.54
N ALA A 349 16.86 -11.15 -17.13
CA ALA A 349 17.23 -9.90 -16.45
C ALA A 349 16.04 -9.02 -16.08
N ARG A 350 14.83 -9.29 -16.62
CA ARG A 350 13.56 -8.61 -16.28
C ARG A 350 12.58 -9.55 -15.59
N ALA A 351 12.65 -10.84 -15.90
CA ALA A 351 11.78 -11.89 -15.39
C ALA A 351 12.65 -13.08 -14.92
N PRO A 352 13.39 -12.95 -13.79
CA PRO A 352 14.44 -13.87 -13.39
C PRO A 352 13.94 -15.28 -13.10
N HIS A 353 12.65 -15.46 -12.83
CA HIS A 353 12.03 -16.77 -12.62
C HIS A 353 12.08 -17.66 -13.87
N TYR A 354 12.36 -17.13 -15.07
CA TYR A 354 12.59 -17.95 -16.27
C TYR A 354 13.81 -18.87 -16.11
N LEU A 355 14.79 -18.50 -15.28
CA LEU A 355 15.97 -19.32 -14.99
C LEU A 355 15.63 -20.69 -14.37
N ARG A 356 14.47 -20.83 -13.73
CA ARG A 356 13.98 -22.13 -13.23
C ARG A 356 13.81 -23.17 -14.33
N PHE A 357 13.55 -22.74 -15.55
CA PHE A 357 13.21 -23.61 -16.68
C PHE A 357 14.37 -23.81 -17.65
N VAL A 358 15.51 -23.17 -17.40
CA VAL A 358 16.73 -23.36 -18.19
C VAL A 358 17.48 -24.59 -17.63
N PRO A 359 17.91 -25.59 -18.48
CA PRO A 359 18.65 -26.71 -18.00
C PRO A 359 19.93 -26.32 -17.25
N ALA A 360 20.05 -26.73 -15.99
CA ALA A 360 21.06 -26.19 -15.05
C ALA A 360 22.51 -26.44 -15.52
N ASP A 361 22.82 -27.66 -15.96
CA ASP A 361 24.16 -28.02 -16.43
C ASP A 361 24.58 -27.23 -17.67
N TRP A 362 23.63 -27.02 -18.57
CA TRP A 362 23.86 -26.26 -19.78
C TRP A 362 23.89 -24.76 -19.53
N LEU A 363 23.13 -24.26 -18.55
CA LEU A 363 23.27 -22.88 -18.11
C LEU A 363 24.64 -22.62 -17.49
N ALA A 364 25.12 -23.53 -16.62
CA ALA A 364 26.46 -23.44 -16.06
C ALA A 364 27.53 -23.48 -17.17
N ALA A 365 27.39 -24.37 -18.15
CA ALA A 365 28.30 -24.46 -19.31
C ALA A 365 28.26 -23.18 -20.17
N TYR A 366 27.08 -22.55 -20.30
CA TYR A 366 26.89 -21.32 -21.09
C TYR A 366 27.52 -20.08 -20.44
N LEU A 367 27.56 -20.05 -19.12
CA LEU A 367 28.13 -18.96 -18.32
C LEU A 367 29.59 -19.22 -17.93
N SER A 368 30.19 -20.35 -18.33
CA SER A 368 31.57 -20.68 -17.96
C SER A 368 32.54 -20.46 -19.12
N PRO A 369 33.74 -19.90 -18.89
CA PRO A 369 34.77 -19.76 -19.93
C PRO A 369 35.24 -21.15 -20.41
N ARG A 370 35.28 -21.35 -21.73
CA ARG A 370 35.91 -22.54 -22.39
C ARG A 370 36.91 -22.01 -23.39
N ALA A 371 38.18 -22.25 -23.17
CA ALA A 371 39.28 -21.92 -24.10
C ALA A 371 39.21 -20.48 -24.68
N GLY A 372 38.72 -19.50 -23.86
CA GLY A 372 38.46 -18.13 -24.27
C GLY A 372 37.34 -17.50 -23.46
N ALA A 373 36.46 -16.72 -24.10
CA ALA A 373 35.29 -16.16 -23.47
C ALA A 373 34.16 -17.18 -23.26
N ALA A 374 33.28 -16.97 -22.31
CA ALA A 374 32.08 -17.80 -22.12
C ALA A 374 31.14 -17.63 -23.31
N PRO A 375 30.36 -18.67 -23.70
CA PRO A 375 29.38 -18.55 -24.79
C PRO A 375 28.43 -17.38 -24.66
N PHE A 376 28.05 -17.03 -23.46
CA PHE A 376 27.24 -15.82 -23.14
C PHE A 376 27.95 -14.53 -23.59
N GLU A 377 29.21 -14.38 -23.27
CA GLU A 377 29.98 -13.18 -23.61
C GLU A 377 30.27 -13.08 -25.09
N ASP A 378 30.45 -14.22 -25.79
CA ASP A 378 30.61 -14.24 -27.25
C ASP A 378 29.33 -13.76 -27.95
N GLU A 379 28.17 -14.27 -27.54
CA GLU A 379 26.87 -13.81 -28.10
C GLU A 379 26.59 -12.35 -27.72
N SER A 380 26.92 -11.95 -26.51
CA SER A 380 26.80 -10.56 -26.06
C SER A 380 27.65 -9.61 -26.91
N ARG A 381 28.90 -9.97 -27.16
CA ARG A 381 29.80 -9.19 -28.00
C ARG A 381 29.32 -9.14 -29.45
N ARG A 382 28.81 -10.26 -29.99
CA ARG A 382 28.20 -10.31 -31.30
C ARG A 382 27.02 -9.36 -31.43
N LEU A 383 26.16 -9.31 -30.40
CA LEU A 383 24.94 -8.51 -30.42
C LEU A 383 25.16 -7.04 -30.10
N PHE A 384 25.93 -6.73 -29.04
CA PHE A 384 26.09 -5.38 -28.49
C PHE A 384 27.46 -4.72 -28.84
N GLY A 385 28.36 -5.44 -29.52
CA GLY A 385 29.71 -4.95 -29.84
C GLY A 385 30.65 -4.95 -28.62
N ALA A 386 31.63 -4.05 -28.63
CA ALA A 386 32.65 -3.96 -27.58
C ALA A 386 32.10 -3.59 -26.20
N GLY A 387 30.93 -2.96 -26.15
CA GLY A 387 30.19 -2.62 -24.93
C GLY A 387 29.22 -3.72 -24.45
N GLY A 388 29.45 -4.97 -24.85
CA GLY A 388 28.56 -6.09 -24.50
C GLY A 388 28.35 -6.29 -23.02
N VAL A 389 27.22 -6.93 -22.69
CA VAL A 389 26.85 -7.26 -21.31
C VAL A 389 27.77 -8.38 -20.81
N THR A 390 28.49 -8.14 -19.72
CA THR A 390 29.27 -9.18 -19.03
C THR A 390 28.38 -10.06 -18.17
N ILE A 391 28.81 -11.27 -17.85
CA ILE A 391 28.12 -12.17 -16.91
C ILE A 391 27.95 -11.48 -15.55
N ALA A 392 28.95 -10.73 -15.08
CA ALA A 392 28.88 -10.00 -13.82
C ALA A 392 27.75 -8.95 -13.83
N ARG A 393 27.63 -8.17 -14.90
CA ARG A 393 26.55 -7.17 -15.06
C ARG A 393 25.18 -7.83 -15.15
N TRP A 394 25.07 -8.95 -15.88
CA TRP A 394 23.85 -9.72 -15.99
C TRP A 394 23.40 -10.27 -14.61
N ARG A 395 24.33 -10.87 -13.85
CA ARG A 395 24.05 -11.36 -12.49
C ARG A 395 23.64 -10.22 -11.55
N ALA A 396 24.33 -9.08 -11.61
CA ALA A 396 23.97 -7.91 -10.81
C ALA A 396 22.55 -7.41 -11.12
N ALA A 397 22.11 -7.45 -12.38
CA ALA A 397 20.75 -7.08 -12.75
C ALA A 397 19.70 -8.04 -12.16
N ILE A 398 19.97 -9.34 -12.17
CA ILE A 398 19.10 -10.37 -11.57
C ILE A 398 19.07 -10.24 -10.05
N ASP A 399 20.23 -10.05 -9.42
CA ASP A 399 20.38 -9.86 -8.00
C ASP A 399 19.64 -8.62 -7.49
N ALA A 400 19.66 -7.55 -8.27
CA ALA A 400 18.91 -6.32 -7.98
C ALA A 400 17.39 -6.54 -7.93
N LEU A 401 16.88 -7.59 -8.58
CA LEU A 401 15.47 -8.02 -8.50
C LEU A 401 15.19 -8.94 -7.31
N GLY A 402 16.20 -9.21 -6.47
CA GLY A 402 16.08 -10.09 -5.31
C GLY A 402 16.00 -11.57 -5.66
N TYR A 403 16.49 -11.96 -6.84
CA TYR A 403 16.53 -13.35 -7.27
C TYR A 403 17.91 -13.97 -7.05
N ASP A 404 17.94 -15.21 -6.58
CA ASP A 404 19.14 -16.00 -6.43
C ASP A 404 19.30 -16.90 -7.66
N ASP A 405 20.33 -16.63 -8.49
CA ASP A 405 20.55 -17.34 -9.74
C ASP A 405 21.16 -18.75 -9.52
N GLU A 406 21.66 -19.06 -8.34
CA GLU A 406 22.13 -20.39 -7.95
C GLU A 406 20.97 -21.23 -7.42
N ALA A 407 20.20 -20.70 -6.46
CA ALA A 407 19.03 -21.38 -5.91
C ALA A 407 17.83 -21.39 -6.86
N LYS A 408 17.84 -20.63 -7.95
CA LYS A 408 16.74 -20.47 -8.94
C LYS A 408 15.43 -20.06 -8.31
N ARG A 409 15.49 -19.19 -7.28
CA ARG A 409 14.32 -18.72 -6.53
C ARG A 409 14.52 -17.29 -6.07
N PHE A 410 13.40 -16.59 -5.83
CA PHE A 410 13.46 -15.30 -5.14
C PHE A 410 13.97 -15.51 -3.72
N ARG A 411 14.87 -14.62 -3.28
CA ARG A 411 15.41 -14.66 -1.92
C ARG A 411 14.29 -14.52 -0.91
N THR A 412 14.34 -15.38 0.09
CA THR A 412 13.35 -15.44 1.16
C THR A 412 13.99 -15.04 2.49
N ARG A 413 13.20 -14.54 3.42
CA ARG A 413 13.69 -14.14 4.74
C ARG A 413 13.38 -15.12 5.86
N THR A 414 12.56 -16.13 5.60
CA THR A 414 12.18 -17.11 6.61
C THR A 414 12.80 -18.46 6.30
N PRO A 415 13.11 -19.29 7.32
CA PRO A 415 13.55 -20.66 7.12
C PRO A 415 12.55 -21.55 6.38
N SER A 416 11.25 -21.19 6.43
CA SER A 416 10.19 -21.85 5.66
C SER A 416 10.24 -21.53 4.16
N GLY A 417 11.16 -20.70 3.74
CA GLY A 417 11.57 -20.57 2.34
C GLY A 417 10.73 -19.66 1.48
N HIS A 418 9.56 -19.18 1.92
CA HIS A 418 8.61 -18.54 1.02
C HIS A 418 8.12 -17.18 1.56
N ARG A 419 9.00 -16.23 1.57
CA ARG A 419 8.62 -14.86 1.82
C ARG A 419 8.68 -14.06 0.56
N ALA A 420 7.59 -13.35 0.28
CA ALA A 420 7.59 -12.34 -0.74
C ALA A 420 8.63 -11.28 -0.42
N HIS A 421 9.49 -11.01 -1.37
CA HIS A 421 10.54 -10.04 -1.22
C HIS A 421 10.18 -8.79 -2.00
N SER A 422 10.37 -7.65 -1.39
CA SER A 422 10.62 -6.48 -2.18
C SER A 422 11.92 -6.71 -2.97
N ALA A 423 11.96 -6.31 -4.22
CA ALA A 423 13.20 -6.13 -4.93
C ALA A 423 14.08 -5.24 -4.03
N ALA A 424 15.01 -5.88 -3.36
CA ALA A 424 15.61 -5.35 -2.19
C ALA A 424 16.25 -4.01 -2.48
N LEU A 425 15.87 -3.06 -1.70
CA LEU A 425 16.84 -2.05 -1.34
C LEU A 425 17.76 -2.75 -0.33
N PRO A 426 19.00 -3.05 -0.67
CA PRO A 426 19.94 -3.60 0.29
C PRO A 426 19.99 -2.62 1.46
N ALA A 427 19.93 -3.14 2.68
CA ALA A 427 20.28 -2.34 3.84
C ALA A 427 21.67 -1.77 3.56
N PRO A 428 21.90 -0.45 3.72
CA PRO A 428 23.18 0.13 3.43
C PRO A 428 24.25 -0.62 4.22
N ALA A 429 25.23 -1.17 3.51
CA ALA A 429 26.31 -1.86 4.16
C ALA A 429 27.10 -0.84 4.98
N GLY A 430 27.19 -1.01 6.30
CA GLY A 430 28.24 -0.44 7.11
C GLY A 430 27.88 0.61 8.14
N GLU A 431 26.80 1.37 8.03
CA GLU A 431 26.50 2.41 9.02
C GLU A 431 25.46 1.95 10.05
N THR A 432 25.89 1.85 11.30
CA THR A 432 24.99 1.63 12.45
C THR A 432 24.71 2.97 13.11
N VAL A 433 23.44 3.39 13.12
CA VAL A 433 23.01 4.60 13.82
C VAL A 433 22.49 4.27 15.22
N ASP A 434 22.41 5.26 16.09
CA ASP A 434 21.84 5.06 17.42
C ASP A 434 20.35 4.83 17.35
N ILE A 435 19.65 5.67 16.58
CA ILE A 435 18.20 5.65 16.49
C ILE A 435 17.78 5.66 15.02
N GLN A 436 16.83 4.79 14.68
CA GLN A 436 16.11 4.87 13.43
C GLN A 436 14.63 5.09 13.70
N LEU A 437 14.06 6.09 13.03
CA LEU A 437 12.63 6.37 13.08
C LEU A 437 11.99 6.05 11.73
N ILE A 438 11.03 5.13 11.74
CA ILE A 438 10.29 4.66 10.57
C ILE A 438 8.83 5.08 10.71
N GLY A 439 8.30 5.79 9.72
CA GLY A 439 6.91 6.25 9.72
C GLY A 439 6.51 6.88 8.40
N PRO A 440 5.23 7.29 8.24
CA PRO A 440 4.69 7.81 6.98
C PRO A 440 4.95 9.32 6.80
N PHE A 441 6.18 9.77 6.90
CA PHE A 441 6.59 11.19 6.93
C PHE A 441 6.03 12.02 5.77
N SER A 442 6.01 11.44 4.57
CA SER A 442 5.58 12.15 3.35
C SER A 442 4.07 12.30 3.24
N ARG A 443 3.29 11.65 4.13
CA ARG A 443 1.83 11.64 4.04
C ARG A 443 1.17 12.77 4.83
N GLN A 444 -0.04 13.12 4.40
CA GLN A 444 -0.86 14.15 5.04
C GLN A 444 -1.91 13.50 5.95
N LEU A 445 -1.52 13.25 7.20
CA LEU A 445 -2.36 12.64 8.24
C LEU A 445 -1.72 12.83 9.62
N GLY A 446 -2.52 12.73 10.68
CA GLY A 446 -2.11 13.03 12.06
C GLY A 446 -0.91 12.23 12.58
N ILE A 447 -0.80 10.93 12.25
CA ILE A 447 0.37 10.13 12.65
C ILE A 447 1.65 10.58 11.93
N ALA A 448 1.56 11.10 10.71
CA ALA A 448 2.70 11.67 10.01
C ALA A 448 3.14 13.01 10.64
N ASP A 449 2.19 13.83 11.13
CA ASP A 449 2.51 15.03 11.91
C ASP A 449 3.26 14.67 13.20
N SER A 450 2.80 13.63 13.87
CA SER A 450 3.48 13.06 15.04
C SER A 450 4.88 12.52 14.72
N CYS A 451 5.07 11.84 13.58
CA CYS A 451 6.40 11.40 13.13
C CYS A 451 7.36 12.59 12.96
N ARG A 452 6.88 13.68 12.38
CA ARG A 452 7.68 14.90 12.20
C ARG A 452 8.00 15.57 13.55
N ALA A 453 7.05 15.61 14.48
CA ALA A 453 7.28 16.12 15.83
C ALA A 453 8.31 15.30 16.59
N LEU A 454 8.23 13.96 16.49
CA LEU A 454 9.20 13.05 17.08
C LEU A 454 10.59 13.23 16.45
N ALA A 455 10.68 13.33 15.12
CA ALA A 455 11.93 13.60 14.43
C ALA A 455 12.57 14.93 14.87
N ALA A 456 11.77 15.99 14.98
CA ALA A 456 12.27 17.29 15.45
C ALA A 456 12.79 17.26 16.89
N ALA A 457 12.14 16.47 17.77
CA ALA A 457 12.62 16.29 19.14
C ALA A 457 13.91 15.45 19.20
N LEU A 458 14.00 14.37 18.42
CA LEU A 458 15.22 13.54 18.34
C LEU A 458 16.41 14.30 17.76
N GLN A 459 16.18 15.23 16.84
CA GLN A 459 17.23 16.09 16.27
C GLN A 459 17.84 17.11 17.26
N GLN A 460 17.18 17.34 18.42
CA GLN A 460 17.72 18.17 19.50
C GLN A 460 18.66 17.39 20.43
N LEU A 461 18.73 16.08 20.28
CA LEU A 461 19.52 15.19 21.11
C LEU A 461 20.80 14.79 20.40
N ASP A 462 21.83 14.43 21.18
CA ASP A 462 23.15 14.06 20.66
C ASP A 462 23.22 12.56 20.30
N TYR A 463 22.32 12.14 19.39
CA TYR A 463 22.28 10.79 18.82
C TYR A 463 22.35 10.84 17.30
N SER A 464 22.99 9.82 16.72
CA SER A 464 22.90 9.62 15.27
C SER A 464 21.49 9.08 14.91
N VAL A 465 20.72 9.92 14.20
CA VAL A 465 19.31 9.63 13.85
C VAL A 465 19.16 9.42 12.35
N ARG A 466 18.50 8.31 11.97
CA ARG A 466 18.06 8.08 10.60
C ARG A 466 16.54 8.11 10.52
N LEU A 467 16.01 8.86 9.55
CA LEU A 467 14.58 8.87 9.22
C LEU A 467 14.35 7.97 8.01
N CYS A 468 13.27 7.17 8.04
CA CYS A 468 12.89 6.27 6.95
C CYS A 468 11.38 6.43 6.65
N ASP A 469 11.04 6.82 5.42
CA ASP A 469 9.65 6.97 5.00
C ASP A 469 9.03 5.62 4.67
N PHE A 470 7.98 5.24 5.40
CA PHE A 470 7.22 4.01 5.18
C PHE A 470 5.75 4.35 4.95
N THR A 471 5.29 4.14 3.71
CA THR A 471 3.95 4.59 3.28
C THR A 471 3.07 3.48 2.73
N LEU A 472 3.48 2.23 2.90
CA LEU A 472 2.86 1.07 2.23
C LEU A 472 1.36 0.96 2.50
N ASP A 473 0.93 1.13 3.75
CA ASP A 473 -0.47 1.01 4.18
C ASP A 473 -1.16 2.37 4.36
N TYR A 474 -0.54 3.45 3.88
CA TYR A 474 -1.05 4.81 4.00
C TYR A 474 -1.35 5.41 2.62
N PRO A 475 -2.57 5.20 2.07
CA PRO A 475 -2.96 5.70 0.74
C PRO A 475 -3.28 7.20 0.70
N ASN A 476 -3.03 7.91 1.80
CA ASN A 476 -3.25 9.36 1.91
C ASN A 476 -2.39 10.13 0.92
N ARG A 477 -2.78 11.37 0.61
CA ARG A 477 -2.02 12.24 -0.28
C ARG A 477 -0.62 12.50 0.25
N ILE A 478 0.34 12.62 -0.68
CA ILE A 478 1.67 13.14 -0.37
C ILE A 478 1.56 14.64 -0.10
N ARG A 479 2.24 15.16 0.91
CA ARG A 479 2.33 16.60 1.18
C ARG A 479 3.06 17.31 0.05
N ALA A 480 2.62 18.52 -0.29
CA ALA A 480 3.26 19.32 -1.33
C ALA A 480 4.70 19.75 -0.96
N ASP A 481 4.97 19.90 0.33
CA ASP A 481 6.26 20.28 0.91
C ASP A 481 7.06 19.07 1.45
N ALA A 482 6.68 17.82 1.09
CA ALA A 482 7.37 16.64 1.56
C ALA A 482 8.83 16.61 1.07
N VAL A 483 9.76 16.55 2.02
CA VAL A 483 11.17 16.32 1.72
C VAL A 483 11.37 14.83 1.42
N PRO A 484 12.03 14.47 0.32
CA PRO A 484 12.35 13.07 0.03
C PRO A 484 13.21 12.47 1.13
N LEU A 485 12.73 11.42 1.78
CA LEU A 485 13.46 10.65 2.77
C LEU A 485 13.81 9.26 2.22
N PRO A 486 14.87 8.63 2.72
CA PRO A 486 15.16 7.24 2.40
C PRO A 486 13.95 6.33 2.71
N THR A 487 13.66 5.40 1.80
CA THR A 487 12.66 4.34 1.99
C THR A 487 13.28 3.03 2.48
N SER A 488 14.62 2.95 2.51
CA SER A 488 15.37 1.80 3.02
C SER A 488 15.91 2.09 4.43
N PRO A 489 15.66 1.18 5.38
CA PRO A 489 16.16 1.32 6.74
C PRO A 489 17.67 1.03 6.82
N ALA A 490 18.31 1.58 7.85
CA ALA A 490 19.67 1.25 8.28
C ALA A 490 19.66 0.27 9.45
N ARG A 491 20.83 -0.17 9.90
CA ARG A 491 20.98 -0.83 11.19
C ARG A 491 20.96 0.22 12.30
N ALA A 492 20.23 -0.04 13.39
CA ALA A 492 20.14 0.89 14.52
C ALA A 492 20.14 0.17 15.86
N LYS A 493 20.64 0.85 16.91
CA LYS A 493 20.53 0.35 18.28
C LYS A 493 19.10 0.36 18.78
N ILE A 494 18.31 1.37 18.36
CA ILE A 494 16.88 1.51 18.64
C ILE A 494 16.15 1.76 17.32
N ASN A 495 15.17 0.91 16.99
CA ASN A 495 14.28 1.05 15.86
C ASN A 495 12.91 1.49 16.35
N ILE A 496 12.50 2.71 16.06
CA ILE A 496 11.19 3.24 16.42
C ILE A 496 10.26 3.12 15.20
N LEU A 497 9.23 2.30 15.32
CA LEU A 497 8.16 2.19 14.34
C LEU A 497 6.99 3.07 14.78
N HIS A 498 6.92 4.29 14.25
CA HIS A 498 5.80 5.20 14.52
C HIS A 498 4.68 4.95 13.51
N LEU A 499 4.00 3.84 13.68
CA LEU A 499 2.94 3.30 12.85
C LEU A 499 1.81 2.81 13.76
N ASN A 500 0.58 2.72 13.24
CA ASN A 500 -0.47 2.05 13.98
C ASN A 500 -0.16 0.55 14.13
N LEU A 501 -0.68 -0.07 15.15
CA LEU A 501 -0.35 -1.47 15.50
C LEU A 501 -0.66 -2.44 14.37
N GLU A 502 -1.71 -2.20 13.63
CA GLU A 502 -2.11 -3.02 12.49
C GLU A 502 -1.22 -2.85 11.24
N GLU A 503 -0.41 -1.80 11.16
CA GLU A 503 0.56 -1.56 10.08
C GLU A 503 1.97 -2.08 10.41
N LEU A 504 2.29 -2.29 11.70
CA LEU A 504 3.61 -2.81 12.12
C LEU A 504 3.98 -4.13 11.43
N PRO A 505 3.07 -5.12 11.30
CA PRO A 505 3.38 -6.35 10.59
C PRO A 505 3.78 -6.13 9.14
N SER A 506 3.18 -5.16 8.46
CA SER A 506 3.56 -4.82 7.08
C SER A 506 4.98 -4.24 7.01
N ALA A 507 5.38 -3.40 7.97
CA ALA A 507 6.74 -2.89 8.02
C ALA A 507 7.77 -4.02 8.21
N ILE A 508 7.49 -4.96 9.12
CA ILE A 508 8.35 -6.13 9.35
C ILE A 508 8.38 -7.05 8.11
N ALA A 509 7.24 -7.21 7.42
CA ALA A 509 7.14 -8.08 6.25
C ALA A 509 7.86 -7.53 5.02
N TYR A 510 7.81 -6.24 4.77
CA TYR A 510 8.25 -5.64 3.50
C TYR A 510 9.56 -4.87 3.57
N LEU A 511 10.00 -4.43 4.75
CA LEU A 511 11.33 -3.83 4.89
C LEU A 511 12.42 -4.92 5.02
N PRO A 512 13.69 -4.62 4.70
CA PRO A 512 14.82 -5.52 4.93
C PRO A 512 14.88 -5.99 6.39
N ASP A 513 15.35 -7.22 6.62
CA ASP A 513 15.42 -7.78 7.97
C ASP A 513 16.59 -7.20 8.77
N ILE A 514 16.34 -6.09 9.45
CA ILE A 514 17.26 -5.42 10.36
C ILE A 514 16.87 -5.62 11.83
N TRP A 515 15.77 -6.34 12.09
CA TRP A 515 15.09 -6.42 13.39
C TRP A 515 15.79 -7.32 14.41
N SER A 516 16.74 -8.13 13.96
CA SER A 516 17.58 -8.98 14.83
C SER A 516 18.58 -8.17 15.67
N GLN A 517 18.86 -6.92 15.24
CA GLN A 517 19.83 -6.05 15.92
C GLN A 517 19.09 -4.79 16.40
N GLY A 518 19.22 -4.50 17.67
CA GLY A 518 18.58 -3.32 18.24
C GLY A 518 17.24 -3.60 18.93
N ARG A 519 16.80 -2.63 19.73
CA ARG A 519 15.50 -2.63 20.40
C ARG A 519 14.44 -2.21 19.40
N LEU A 520 13.33 -2.93 19.33
CA LEU A 520 12.21 -2.57 18.48
C LEU A 520 11.12 -1.93 19.30
N VAL A 521 10.89 -0.66 19.09
CA VAL A 521 9.90 0.17 19.79
C VAL A 521 8.73 0.48 18.87
N GLY A 522 7.51 0.15 19.28
CA GLY A 522 6.29 0.61 18.60
C GLY A 522 5.80 1.91 19.21
N PHE A 523 5.42 2.89 18.37
CA PHE A 523 4.82 4.13 18.84
C PHE A 523 3.46 4.35 18.14
N PRO A 524 2.41 3.58 18.53
CA PRO A 524 1.09 3.69 17.94
C PRO A 524 0.23 4.76 18.59
N TYR A 525 -0.88 5.10 17.91
CA TYR A 525 -2.05 5.70 18.53
C TYR A 525 -3.15 4.65 18.71
N LEU A 526 -3.87 4.75 19.80
CA LEU A 526 -5.02 3.91 20.09
C LEU A 526 -6.13 4.78 20.72
N GLU A 527 -7.30 4.75 20.11
CA GLU A 527 -8.46 5.51 20.56
C GLU A 527 -9.43 4.69 21.42
N MET A 528 -9.28 3.37 21.43
CA MET A 528 -10.12 2.44 22.20
C MET A 528 -9.43 1.98 23.48
N PRO A 529 -10.19 1.65 24.54
CA PRO A 529 -9.61 1.22 25.81
C PRO A 529 -8.96 -0.17 25.76
N THR A 530 -9.19 -0.93 24.70
CA THR A 530 -8.59 -2.25 24.48
C THR A 530 -8.25 -2.45 23.01
N PRO A 531 -7.15 -3.15 22.68
CA PRO A 531 -6.77 -3.41 21.30
C PRO A 531 -7.69 -4.40 20.61
N HIS A 532 -7.88 -4.22 19.30
CA HIS A 532 -8.62 -5.13 18.43
C HIS A 532 -7.75 -6.32 17.98
N PRO A 533 -8.33 -7.49 17.60
CA PRO A 533 -7.55 -8.63 17.08
C PRO A 533 -6.57 -8.27 15.95
N ALA A 534 -6.91 -7.34 15.06
CA ALA A 534 -6.03 -6.83 14.02
C ALA A 534 -4.73 -6.18 14.55
N GLN A 535 -4.67 -5.79 15.80
CA GLN A 535 -3.55 -5.09 16.43
C GLN A 535 -2.65 -6.03 17.25
N MET A 536 -3.12 -7.24 17.55
CA MET A 536 -2.43 -8.18 18.44
C MET A 536 -1.09 -8.65 17.90
N LEU A 537 -0.99 -8.89 16.59
CA LEU A 537 0.28 -9.26 15.97
C LEU A 537 1.31 -8.11 16.06
N GLY A 538 0.89 -6.88 15.82
CA GLY A 538 1.75 -5.70 16.01
C GLY A 538 2.31 -5.60 17.43
N LEU A 539 1.47 -5.85 18.43
CA LEU A 539 1.89 -5.91 19.84
C LEU A 539 2.91 -7.04 20.11
N ALA A 540 2.72 -8.21 19.49
CA ALA A 540 3.64 -9.34 19.66
C ALA A 540 5.03 -9.08 19.04
N LEU A 541 5.12 -8.25 18.01
CA LEU A 541 6.34 -8.00 17.25
C LEU A 541 7.31 -7.03 17.94
N VAL A 542 6.83 -6.12 18.77
CA VAL A 542 7.67 -5.10 19.41
C VAL A 542 8.21 -5.55 20.77
N ASP A 543 9.33 -4.97 21.19
CA ASP A 543 9.93 -5.24 22.51
C ASP A 543 9.32 -4.37 23.59
N GLU A 544 8.93 -3.15 23.22
CA GLU A 544 8.22 -2.20 24.08
C GLU A 544 7.40 -1.22 23.24
N LEU A 545 6.56 -0.48 23.92
CA LEU A 545 5.69 0.53 23.34
C LEU A 545 5.97 1.90 23.94
N TRP A 546 5.95 2.90 23.11
CA TRP A 546 5.85 4.30 23.53
C TRP A 546 4.46 4.82 23.16
N SER A 547 3.97 5.74 23.92
CA SER A 547 2.68 6.34 23.69
C SER A 547 2.69 7.85 23.93
N ALA A 548 1.77 8.55 23.28
CA ALA A 548 1.59 9.98 23.45
C ALA A 548 0.74 10.33 24.68
N SER A 549 -0.06 9.38 25.22
CA SER A 549 -1.01 9.63 26.30
C SER A 549 -1.07 8.47 27.29
N ASP A 550 -1.40 8.77 28.54
CA ASP A 550 -1.61 7.77 29.58
C ASP A 550 -2.79 6.84 29.25
N PHE A 551 -3.81 7.36 28.55
CA PHE A 551 -4.92 6.55 28.06
C PHE A 551 -4.43 5.39 27.17
N THR A 552 -3.59 5.71 26.18
CA THR A 552 -2.99 4.67 25.31
C THR A 552 -2.06 3.75 26.08
N THR A 553 -1.25 4.29 27.02
CA THR A 553 -0.39 3.46 27.87
C THR A 553 -1.20 2.45 28.67
N GLN A 554 -2.28 2.87 29.31
CA GLN A 554 -3.14 2.00 30.12
C GLN A 554 -3.81 0.92 29.26
N ALA A 555 -4.28 1.28 28.08
CA ALA A 555 -4.90 0.35 27.14
C ALA A 555 -3.93 -0.76 26.66
N LEU A 556 -2.62 -0.48 26.62
CA LEU A 556 -1.60 -1.36 26.08
C LEU A 556 -0.73 -2.05 27.14
N ALA A 557 -0.73 -1.56 28.40
CA ALA A 557 0.17 -2.03 29.47
C ALA A 557 0.07 -3.53 29.78
N GLY A 558 -1.10 -4.14 29.58
CA GLY A 558 -1.32 -5.58 29.77
C GLY A 558 -0.68 -6.48 28.70
N HIS A 559 -0.18 -5.91 27.61
CA HIS A 559 0.34 -6.66 26.45
C HIS A 559 1.87 -6.58 26.33
N ARG A 560 2.45 -5.39 26.50
CA ARG A 560 3.89 -5.11 26.39
C ARG A 560 4.26 -4.00 27.36
N PRO A 561 5.53 -3.90 27.82
CA PRO A 561 6.01 -2.71 28.51
C PRO A 561 5.66 -1.47 27.69
N CYS A 562 4.89 -0.56 28.28
CA CYS A 562 4.42 0.64 27.61
C CYS A 562 4.77 1.88 28.44
N HIS A 563 5.33 2.90 27.80
CA HIS A 563 5.81 4.12 28.45
C HIS A 563 5.18 5.36 27.79
N THR A 564 4.58 6.21 28.61
CA THR A 564 4.11 7.52 28.16
C THR A 564 5.30 8.45 27.98
N VAL A 565 5.75 8.64 26.74
CA VAL A 565 6.79 9.62 26.39
C VAL A 565 6.18 10.96 25.98
N GLY A 566 4.88 10.99 25.70
CA GLY A 566 4.19 12.17 25.24
C GLY A 566 4.45 12.49 23.76
N THR A 567 4.22 13.76 23.43
CA THR A 567 4.53 14.34 22.13
C THR A 567 4.72 15.85 22.31
N SER A 568 4.94 16.62 21.23
CA SER A 568 4.95 18.08 21.27
C SER A 568 3.83 18.67 20.40
N ALA A 569 3.38 19.87 20.77
CA ALA A 569 2.60 20.70 19.86
C ALA A 569 3.46 21.04 18.63
N ARG A 570 2.83 21.22 17.48
CA ARG A 570 3.55 21.72 16.30
C ARG A 570 4.09 23.13 16.59
N PRO A 571 5.34 23.43 16.25
CA PRO A 571 5.84 24.79 16.36
C PRO A 571 4.98 25.72 15.48
N ALA A 572 4.24 26.60 16.08
CA ALA A 572 3.39 27.55 15.37
C ALA A 572 3.90 28.96 15.60
N ARG A 573 4.11 29.70 14.52
CA ARG A 573 4.36 31.14 14.61
C ARG A 573 3.03 31.84 14.87
N ARG A 574 2.83 32.35 16.07
CA ARG A 574 1.65 33.14 16.40
C ARG A 574 1.60 34.41 15.53
N ARG A 575 0.45 34.64 14.91
CA ARG A 575 0.18 35.82 14.06
C ARG A 575 -0.59 36.91 14.82
N GLY A 576 -1.21 36.50 15.92
CA GLY A 576 -2.25 37.26 16.58
C GLY A 576 -3.62 37.04 15.93
N ARG A 577 -4.66 36.94 16.75
CA ARG A 577 -6.03 36.54 16.30
C ARG A 577 -6.55 37.39 15.13
N GLY A 578 -6.33 38.70 15.13
CA GLY A 578 -6.79 39.58 14.05
C GLY A 578 -6.18 39.23 12.70
N ALA A 579 -4.86 39.02 12.64
CA ALA A 579 -4.16 38.64 11.41
C ALA A 579 -4.51 37.21 10.97
N ALA A 580 -4.67 36.28 11.91
CA ALA A 580 -5.11 34.92 11.64
C ALA A 580 -6.54 34.90 11.07
N ARG A 581 -7.42 35.76 11.63
CA ARG A 581 -8.81 35.90 11.18
C ARG A 581 -8.92 36.46 9.76
N ALA A 582 -8.19 37.52 9.46
CA ALA A 582 -8.13 38.07 8.11
C ALA A 582 -7.65 37.09 7.04
N ARG A 583 -6.80 36.10 7.42
CA ARG A 583 -6.29 35.12 6.49
C ARG A 583 -7.30 34.03 6.08
N VAL A 584 -8.15 33.57 7.02
CA VAL A 584 -8.96 32.34 6.80
C VAL A 584 -10.43 32.50 7.06
N TYR A 585 -10.88 33.63 7.67
CA TYR A 585 -12.27 33.87 8.01
C TYR A 585 -12.91 35.04 7.25
N GLU A 586 -12.17 35.76 6.40
CA GLU A 586 -12.65 36.98 5.72
C GLU A 586 -13.99 36.76 4.99
N ASP A 587 -14.10 35.61 4.29
CA ASP A 587 -15.32 35.24 3.55
C ASP A 587 -16.30 34.37 4.37
N ILE A 588 -16.00 34.07 5.64
CA ILE A 588 -16.70 33.06 6.45
C ILE A 588 -17.44 33.68 7.62
N ALA A 589 -16.83 34.67 8.30
CA ALA A 589 -17.35 35.27 9.49
C ALA A 589 -16.96 36.76 9.57
N GLY A 590 -17.90 37.63 10.04
CA GLY A 590 -17.62 39.02 10.27
C GLY A 590 -16.56 39.26 11.34
N ALA A 591 -15.96 40.45 11.33
CA ALA A 591 -14.92 40.82 12.30
C ALA A 591 -15.38 40.67 13.75
N ASP A 592 -16.66 40.98 14.01
CA ASP A 592 -17.29 40.96 15.33
C ASP A 592 -18.02 39.65 15.65
N ASP A 593 -18.01 38.67 14.75
CA ASP A 593 -18.65 37.37 15.01
C ASP A 593 -17.85 36.56 16.01
N PHE A 594 -18.52 35.88 16.93
CA PHE A 594 -17.89 34.90 17.80
C PHE A 594 -17.88 33.55 17.10
N VAL A 595 -16.69 32.97 16.89
CA VAL A 595 -16.50 31.77 16.09
C VAL A 595 -16.11 30.59 16.94
N PHE A 596 -16.95 29.56 16.97
CA PHE A 596 -16.61 28.23 17.41
C PHE A 596 -16.03 27.43 16.24
N LEU A 597 -14.96 26.69 16.48
CA LEU A 597 -14.31 25.83 15.50
C LEU A 597 -14.31 24.36 15.98
N ALA A 598 -14.76 23.45 15.15
CA ALA A 598 -14.53 22.02 15.31
C ALA A 598 -13.82 21.46 14.08
N SER A 599 -12.83 20.62 14.26
CA SER A 599 -12.01 20.07 13.16
C SER A 599 -11.86 18.55 13.26
N CYS A 600 -12.07 17.87 12.14
CA CYS A 600 -11.84 16.43 12.02
C CYS A 600 -11.52 16.04 10.58
N ASP A 601 -10.80 14.93 10.39
CA ASP A 601 -10.73 14.23 9.09
C ASP A 601 -11.98 13.35 8.94
N ALA A 602 -12.67 13.45 7.79
CA ALA A 602 -13.87 12.68 7.52
C ALA A 602 -13.60 11.16 7.52
N LEU A 603 -12.38 10.74 7.22
CA LEU A 603 -11.96 9.33 7.21
C LEU A 603 -11.57 8.80 8.60
N SER A 604 -11.50 9.66 9.62
CA SER A 604 -11.12 9.25 10.98
C SER A 604 -12.31 8.88 11.89
N GLY A 605 -13.49 8.68 11.31
CA GLY A 605 -14.71 8.24 11.99
C GLY A 605 -15.60 9.41 12.47
N ALA A 606 -16.66 9.72 11.72
CA ALA A 606 -17.58 10.78 12.07
C ALA A 606 -18.33 10.54 13.40
N PHE A 607 -18.61 9.28 13.73
CA PHE A 607 -19.23 8.94 15.02
C PHE A 607 -18.27 9.20 16.18
N ARG A 608 -17.00 8.85 16.04
CA ARG A 608 -15.97 9.07 17.05
C ARG A 608 -15.72 10.56 17.31
N LYS A 609 -15.56 11.31 16.24
CA LYS A 609 -15.29 12.76 16.30
C LYS A 609 -16.54 13.62 16.64
N ASN A 610 -17.72 13.08 16.43
CA ASN A 610 -19.02 13.61 16.81
C ASN A 610 -19.31 15.06 16.32
N PRO A 611 -19.03 15.42 15.05
CA PRO A 611 -19.31 16.76 14.54
C PRO A 611 -20.82 17.09 14.57
N LEU A 612 -21.68 16.10 14.35
CA LEU A 612 -23.13 16.30 14.40
C LEU A 612 -23.63 16.64 15.82
N GLY A 613 -23.04 16.00 16.86
CA GLY A 613 -23.30 16.36 18.27
C GLY A 613 -22.87 17.78 18.60
N THR A 614 -21.71 18.21 18.08
CA THR A 614 -21.22 19.59 18.21
C THR A 614 -22.17 20.60 17.58
N ILE A 615 -22.66 20.33 16.36
CA ILE A 615 -23.64 21.19 15.68
C ILE A 615 -24.93 21.29 16.49
N ARG A 616 -25.46 20.19 16.98
CA ARG A 616 -26.69 20.18 17.78
C ARG A 616 -26.55 20.97 19.09
N ALA A 617 -25.43 20.82 19.80
CA ALA A 617 -25.14 21.56 21.01
C ALA A 617 -25.03 23.08 20.72
N PHE A 618 -24.35 23.44 19.61
CA PHE A 618 -24.24 24.83 19.18
C PHE A 618 -25.61 25.46 18.87
N LEU A 619 -26.46 24.80 18.10
CA LEU A 619 -27.79 25.28 17.75
C LEU A 619 -28.68 25.43 18.98
N ALA A 620 -28.55 24.54 19.96
CA ALA A 620 -29.27 24.65 21.24
C ALA A 620 -28.70 25.75 22.15
N ALA A 621 -27.41 26.01 22.13
CA ALA A 621 -26.77 27.07 22.88
C ALA A 621 -27.18 28.47 22.37
N PHE A 622 -27.25 28.64 21.07
CA PHE A 622 -27.47 29.93 20.38
C PHE A 622 -28.59 29.80 19.32
N PRO A 623 -29.88 29.71 19.74
CA PRO A 623 -30.97 29.46 18.78
C PRO A 623 -31.16 30.61 17.79
N ASN A 624 -30.93 31.85 18.20
CA ASN A 624 -31.26 33.05 17.43
C ASN A 624 -30.13 34.08 17.32
N ASP A 625 -28.92 33.80 17.78
CA ASP A 625 -27.82 34.74 17.76
C ASP A 625 -27.09 34.74 16.41
N ALA A 626 -27.32 35.74 15.59
CA ALA A 626 -26.75 35.84 14.25
C ALA A 626 -25.24 36.11 14.25
N LYS A 627 -24.67 36.62 15.35
CA LYS A 627 -23.26 36.94 15.50
C LYS A 627 -22.42 35.79 16.05
N VAL A 628 -23.04 34.65 16.33
CA VAL A 628 -22.31 33.45 16.77
C VAL A 628 -22.31 32.44 15.67
N LYS A 629 -21.12 32.00 15.25
CA LYS A 629 -20.91 31.09 14.15
C LYS A 629 -20.24 29.78 14.62
N LEU A 630 -20.54 28.69 13.95
CA LEU A 630 -19.83 27.42 14.10
C LEU A 630 -19.18 27.02 12.76
N VAL A 631 -17.90 26.85 12.76
CA VAL A 631 -17.14 26.32 11.60
C VAL A 631 -16.79 24.88 11.85
N ILE A 632 -17.24 24.00 10.96
CA ILE A 632 -16.81 22.59 10.90
C ILE A 632 -15.75 22.47 9.82
N LYS A 633 -14.51 22.22 10.23
CA LYS A 633 -13.41 21.98 9.31
C LYS A 633 -13.24 20.48 9.09
N THR A 634 -13.27 20.06 7.85
CA THR A 634 -13.01 18.66 7.45
C THR A 634 -12.28 18.58 6.11
N HIS A 635 -12.02 17.38 5.66
CA HIS A 635 -11.57 17.07 4.29
C HIS A 635 -11.94 15.64 3.91
N SER A 636 -11.95 15.37 2.61
CA SER A 636 -12.18 14.02 2.07
C SER A 636 -13.57 13.42 2.35
N VAL A 637 -14.60 14.24 2.52
CA VAL A 637 -15.98 13.76 2.71
C VAL A 637 -16.46 12.94 1.50
N ASP A 638 -16.01 13.28 0.30
CA ASP A 638 -16.28 12.56 -0.95
C ASP A 638 -15.67 11.15 -0.99
N ARG A 639 -14.69 10.86 -0.15
CA ARG A 639 -14.00 9.57 -0.05
C ARG A 639 -14.64 8.63 0.99
N VAL A 640 -15.53 9.12 1.83
CA VAL A 640 -16.25 8.29 2.81
C VAL A 640 -17.14 7.29 2.08
N ARG A 641 -17.02 6.01 2.39
CA ARG A 641 -17.75 4.92 1.72
C ARG A 641 -18.75 4.18 2.62
N ALA A 642 -18.51 4.19 3.93
CA ALA A 642 -19.43 3.57 4.89
C ALA A 642 -20.77 4.31 4.88
N GLU A 643 -21.85 3.60 4.63
CA GLU A 643 -23.20 4.18 4.45
C GLU A 643 -23.64 5.01 5.67
N ARG A 644 -23.41 4.51 6.88
CA ARG A 644 -23.76 5.21 8.11
C ARG A 644 -23.02 6.55 8.26
N GLU A 645 -21.72 6.55 7.98
CA GLU A 645 -20.91 7.78 8.02
C GLU A 645 -21.29 8.75 6.89
N THR A 646 -21.56 8.25 5.69
CA THR A 646 -22.08 9.04 4.58
C THR A 646 -23.38 9.73 4.95
N ASN A 647 -24.25 9.07 5.71
CA ASN A 647 -25.50 9.64 6.20
C ASN A 647 -25.27 10.77 7.24
N VAL A 648 -24.27 10.62 8.11
CA VAL A 648 -23.87 11.71 9.04
C VAL A 648 -23.43 12.94 8.25
N TRP A 649 -22.54 12.79 7.26
CA TRP A 649 -22.07 13.91 6.44
C TRP A 649 -23.17 14.52 5.58
N ARG A 650 -24.12 13.74 5.09
CA ARG A 650 -25.31 14.23 4.40
C ARG A 650 -26.15 15.09 5.33
N SER A 651 -26.40 14.63 6.57
CA SER A 651 -27.15 15.41 7.56
C SER A 651 -26.46 16.73 7.89
N ILE A 652 -25.13 16.74 8.02
CA ILE A 652 -24.35 17.96 8.24
C ILE A 652 -24.50 18.92 7.07
N ARG A 653 -24.38 18.46 5.81
CA ARG A 653 -24.57 19.30 4.62
C ARG A 653 -25.97 19.89 4.53
N ASN A 654 -27.01 19.13 4.91
CA ASN A 654 -28.37 19.66 4.96
C ASN A 654 -28.50 20.79 6.00
N ILE A 655 -27.95 20.62 7.21
CA ILE A 655 -27.97 21.67 8.24
C ILE A 655 -27.21 22.94 7.76
N VAL A 656 -26.05 22.76 7.13
CA VAL A 656 -25.26 23.88 6.57
C VAL A 656 -26.05 24.64 5.50
N ALA A 657 -26.81 23.93 4.67
CA ALA A 657 -27.64 24.53 3.63
C ALA A 657 -28.83 25.33 4.19
N GLU A 658 -29.34 24.98 5.39
CA GLU A 658 -30.49 25.58 6.04
C GLU A 658 -30.14 26.62 7.11
N CYS A 659 -28.85 26.64 7.57
CA CYS A 659 -28.44 27.51 8.67
C CYS A 659 -27.11 28.23 8.34
N GLU A 660 -27.19 29.51 7.99
CA GLU A 660 -26.05 30.38 7.68
C GLU A 660 -25.01 30.52 8.81
N ARG A 661 -25.35 30.14 10.04
CA ARG A 661 -24.46 30.20 11.20
C ARG A 661 -23.61 28.95 11.38
N VAL A 662 -23.90 27.86 10.63
CA VAL A 662 -23.09 26.62 10.61
C VAL A 662 -22.41 26.53 9.25
N LEU A 663 -21.10 26.57 9.24
CA LEU A 663 -20.30 26.62 8.03
C LEU A 663 -19.46 25.36 7.93
N LEU A 664 -19.26 24.87 6.71
CA LEU A 664 -18.45 23.67 6.43
C LEU A 664 -17.28 24.03 5.52
N ILE A 665 -16.07 23.77 5.99
CA ILE A 665 -14.84 23.84 5.18
C ILE A 665 -14.43 22.39 4.86
N ASP A 666 -14.77 21.93 3.66
CA ASP A 666 -14.40 20.58 3.17
C ASP A 666 -13.25 20.69 2.16
N ARG A 667 -12.07 21.04 2.65
CA ARG A 667 -10.83 21.09 1.86
C ARG A 667 -9.62 20.83 2.71
N ILE A 668 -8.54 20.38 2.09
CA ILE A 668 -7.23 20.25 2.73
C ILE A 668 -6.64 21.65 2.91
N LEU A 669 -6.15 21.93 4.09
CA LEU A 669 -5.42 23.15 4.45
C LEU A 669 -3.93 22.82 4.57
N ASP A 670 -3.07 23.77 4.25
CA ASP A 670 -1.67 23.69 4.65
C ASP A 670 -1.52 23.95 6.17
N ASP A 671 -0.32 23.73 6.72
CA ASP A 671 -0.10 23.87 8.17
C ASP A 671 -0.31 25.32 8.63
N ASP A 672 0.08 26.28 7.83
CA ASP A 672 -0.09 27.71 8.10
C ASP A 672 -1.56 28.12 8.11
N GLU A 673 -2.34 27.63 7.16
CA GLU A 673 -3.80 27.85 7.11
C GLU A 673 -4.50 27.15 8.29
N GLN A 674 -4.09 25.90 8.61
CA GLN A 674 -4.66 25.15 9.74
C GLN A 674 -4.39 25.85 11.08
N MET A 675 -3.16 26.34 11.31
CA MET A 675 -2.83 27.08 12.52
C MET A 675 -3.58 28.42 12.57
N ALA A 676 -3.67 29.15 11.46
CA ALA A 676 -4.44 30.40 11.39
C ALA A 676 -5.94 30.17 11.63
N LEU A 677 -6.49 29.04 11.17
CA LEU A 677 -7.88 28.70 11.42
C LEU A 677 -8.14 28.47 12.93
N ILE A 678 -7.22 27.81 13.64
CA ILE A 678 -7.33 27.59 15.08
C ILE A 678 -7.12 28.91 15.84
N GLU A 679 -6.07 29.67 15.51
CA GLU A 679 -5.73 30.96 16.19
C GLU A 679 -6.82 32.04 15.98
N GLY A 680 -7.47 32.05 14.82
CA GLY A 680 -8.53 33.00 14.48
C GLY A 680 -9.88 32.64 15.09
N ALA A 681 -10.11 31.46 15.61
CA ALA A 681 -11.33 31.06 16.30
C ALA A 681 -11.39 31.66 17.72
N ASP A 682 -12.61 31.88 18.25
CA ASP A 682 -12.82 32.32 19.65
C ASP A 682 -12.88 31.11 20.60
N CYS A 683 -13.19 29.92 20.09
CA CYS A 683 -13.18 28.66 20.85
C CYS A 683 -13.02 27.45 19.94
N TYR A 684 -12.17 26.54 20.32
CA TYR A 684 -12.07 25.21 19.70
C TYR A 684 -12.96 24.22 20.47
N VAL A 685 -13.76 23.43 19.74
CA VAL A 685 -14.73 22.50 20.34
C VAL A 685 -14.45 21.07 19.85
N SER A 686 -14.35 20.14 20.78
CA SER A 686 -14.22 18.71 20.50
C SER A 686 -15.13 17.89 21.42
N LEU A 687 -16.35 17.63 20.96
CA LEU A 687 -17.28 16.72 21.65
C LEU A 687 -17.05 15.26 21.20
N HIS A 688 -15.79 14.87 21.13
CA HIS A 688 -15.37 13.54 20.70
C HIS A 688 -15.83 12.45 21.67
N ARG A 689 -15.97 11.22 21.15
CA ARG A 689 -16.26 10.03 21.94
C ARG A 689 -14.99 9.29 22.35
N ALA A 690 -13.91 9.42 21.59
CA ALA A 690 -12.59 8.88 21.91
C ALA A 690 -11.50 9.58 21.09
N GLU A 691 -10.33 9.78 21.70
CA GLU A 691 -9.11 10.32 21.08
C GLU A 691 -7.88 9.59 21.59
N GLY A 692 -6.94 9.28 20.70
CA GLY A 692 -5.64 8.75 21.10
C GLY A 692 -4.78 9.79 21.81
N PHE A 693 -4.89 11.07 21.39
CA PHE A 693 -4.18 12.20 22.00
C PHE A 693 -5.00 13.51 21.93
N GLY A 694 -5.35 13.98 20.72
CA GLY A 694 -6.11 15.23 20.56
C GLY A 694 -5.27 16.43 20.14
N TYR A 695 -4.45 16.29 19.10
CA TYR A 695 -3.52 17.32 18.63
C TYR A 695 -4.11 18.70 18.46
N HIS A 696 -5.26 18.86 17.80
CA HIS A 696 -5.85 20.16 17.56
C HIS A 696 -6.30 20.87 18.85
N MET A 697 -6.63 20.13 19.91
CA MET A 697 -6.92 20.71 21.22
C MET A 697 -5.64 21.29 21.86
N LEU A 698 -4.52 20.54 21.79
CA LEU A 698 -3.24 21.02 22.28
C LEU A 698 -2.74 22.23 21.47
N GLU A 699 -2.91 22.22 20.15
CA GLU A 699 -2.58 23.34 19.27
C GLU A 699 -3.42 24.58 19.58
N ALA A 700 -4.72 24.40 19.87
CA ALA A 700 -5.59 25.48 20.32
C ALA A 700 -5.09 26.11 21.63
N MET A 701 -4.66 25.28 22.59
CA MET A 701 -4.05 25.78 23.84
C MET A 701 -2.75 26.56 23.59
N ALA A 702 -1.88 26.04 22.72
CA ALA A 702 -0.63 26.73 22.35
C ALA A 702 -0.84 28.04 21.62
N LEU A 703 -1.97 28.17 20.89
CA LEU A 703 -2.38 29.36 20.15
C LEU A 703 -3.29 30.30 20.97
N GLU A 704 -3.46 30.03 22.26
CA GLU A 704 -4.33 30.82 23.16
C GLU A 704 -5.81 30.84 22.73
N THR A 705 -6.27 29.74 22.10
CA THR A 705 -7.68 29.54 21.77
C THR A 705 -8.32 28.67 22.85
N PRO A 706 -9.38 29.14 23.51
CA PRO A 706 -10.12 28.37 24.52
C PRO A 706 -10.58 27.01 23.98
N VAL A 707 -10.58 25.97 24.82
CA VAL A 707 -10.95 24.62 24.44
C VAL A 707 -12.19 24.15 25.22
N ILE A 708 -13.19 23.65 24.50
CA ILE A 708 -14.26 22.80 25.05
C ILE A 708 -13.96 21.36 24.61
N ALA A 709 -13.89 20.43 25.56
CA ALA A 709 -13.55 19.04 25.23
C ALA A 709 -14.30 18.05 26.11
N THR A 710 -14.64 16.88 25.55
CA THR A 710 -15.11 15.73 26.37
C THR A 710 -14.03 15.35 27.37
N ALA A 711 -14.42 15.14 28.64
CA ALA A 711 -13.50 14.76 29.72
C ALA A 711 -13.07 13.28 29.63
N TYR A 712 -12.63 12.80 28.44
CA TYR A 712 -12.36 11.39 28.20
C TYR A 712 -11.22 11.18 27.22
N SER A 713 -10.40 10.16 27.48
CA SER A 713 -9.34 9.61 26.64
C SER A 713 -8.05 10.44 26.57
N GLY A 714 -7.35 10.49 25.44
CA GLY A 714 -5.97 10.97 25.32
C GLY A 714 -5.78 12.46 25.63
N ASN A 715 -6.80 13.29 25.46
CA ASN A 715 -6.74 14.73 25.78
C ASN A 715 -6.63 15.01 27.30
N MET A 716 -6.98 14.06 28.16
CA MET A 716 -6.90 14.23 29.60
C MET A 716 -5.46 14.34 30.12
N GLY A 717 -4.47 14.12 29.28
CA GLY A 717 -3.07 14.39 29.62
C GLY A 717 -2.71 15.89 29.65
N PHE A 718 -3.58 16.77 29.13
CA PHE A 718 -3.36 18.23 29.09
C PHE A 718 -4.62 19.05 29.27
N CYS A 719 -5.80 18.46 29.19
CA CYS A 719 -7.08 19.10 29.48
C CYS A 719 -7.50 18.73 30.91
N ASP A 720 -7.63 19.76 31.77
CA ASP A 720 -8.18 19.66 33.11
C ASP A 720 -9.17 20.83 33.42
N GLU A 721 -9.69 20.84 34.60
CA GLU A 721 -10.66 21.91 35.04
C GLU A 721 -10.06 23.31 35.03
N GLN A 722 -8.73 23.45 34.96
CA GLN A 722 -8.06 24.75 34.91
C GLN A 722 -7.80 25.21 33.48
N THR A 723 -7.59 24.26 32.58
CA THR A 723 -7.10 24.51 31.21
C THR A 723 -8.18 24.44 30.14
N ALA A 724 -9.30 23.74 30.38
CA ALA A 724 -10.37 23.54 29.40
C ALA A 724 -11.76 23.59 30.03
N PHE A 725 -12.78 23.76 29.19
CA PHE A 725 -14.17 23.56 29.58
C PHE A 725 -14.48 22.08 29.34
N LEU A 726 -14.36 21.26 30.41
CA LEU A 726 -14.55 19.85 30.35
C LEU A 726 -16.04 19.48 30.36
N ILE A 727 -16.42 18.61 29.43
CA ILE A 727 -17.76 18.09 29.31
C ILE A 727 -17.81 16.71 29.95
N PRO A 728 -18.62 16.48 30.99
CA PRO A 728 -18.84 15.17 31.54
C PRO A 728 -19.46 14.23 30.51
N TYR A 729 -19.32 12.93 30.74
CA TYR A 729 -19.74 11.91 29.79
C TYR A 729 -20.34 10.68 30.49
N ARG A 730 -20.99 9.87 29.72
CA ARG A 730 -21.30 8.48 30.09
C ARG A 730 -20.67 7.52 29.09
N LEU A 731 -20.27 6.33 29.54
CA LEU A 731 -19.81 5.30 28.62
C LEU A 731 -20.99 4.61 27.96
N ILE A 732 -20.92 4.48 26.66
CA ILE A 732 -21.91 3.78 25.82
C ILE A 732 -21.20 2.75 24.94
N PRO A 733 -21.86 1.63 24.57
CA PRO A 733 -21.32 0.70 23.60
C PRO A 733 -21.07 1.35 22.25
N VAL A 734 -19.98 0.95 21.60
CA VAL A 734 -19.74 1.30 20.20
C VAL A 734 -20.70 0.50 19.33
N GLY A 735 -21.54 1.20 18.58
CA GLY A 735 -22.53 0.54 17.72
C GLY A 735 -21.87 -0.11 16.49
N PRO A 736 -22.50 -1.16 15.93
CA PRO A 736 -22.01 -1.81 14.73
C PRO A 736 -21.80 -0.82 13.58
N GLY A 737 -20.60 -0.79 13.00
CA GLY A 737 -20.24 0.10 11.89
C GLY A 737 -20.08 1.58 12.28
N GLU A 738 -20.02 1.94 13.56
CA GLU A 738 -19.74 3.30 14.03
C GLU A 738 -18.26 3.61 14.14
N TYR A 739 -17.45 2.56 14.29
CA TYR A 739 -15.99 2.68 14.25
C TYR A 739 -15.40 1.42 13.61
N PRO A 740 -14.37 1.54 12.76
CA PRO A 740 -13.74 0.39 12.14
C PRO A 740 -13.00 -0.46 13.19
N ARG A 741 -13.00 -1.76 12.98
CA ARG A 741 -12.22 -2.70 13.82
C ARG A 741 -12.59 -2.59 15.30
N THR A 742 -13.87 -2.64 15.61
CA THR A 742 -14.37 -2.67 17.00
C THR A 742 -14.75 -4.07 17.43
N ARG A 743 -14.53 -4.34 18.70
CA ARG A 743 -15.11 -5.50 19.39
C ARG A 743 -16.49 -5.10 19.92
N GLY A 744 -17.41 -6.06 19.97
CA GLY A 744 -18.78 -5.80 20.44
C GLY A 744 -18.88 -5.39 21.92
N ASP A 745 -17.80 -5.53 22.69
CA ASP A 745 -17.70 -5.18 24.11
C ASP A 745 -17.03 -3.81 24.38
N GLN A 746 -16.63 -3.09 23.33
CA GLN A 746 -15.96 -1.80 23.48
C GLN A 746 -16.93 -0.68 23.80
N LEU A 747 -16.47 0.19 24.70
CA LEU A 747 -17.20 1.39 25.13
C LEU A 747 -16.43 2.64 24.75
N TRP A 748 -17.16 3.71 24.50
CA TRP A 748 -16.62 5.08 24.34
C TRP A 748 -17.50 6.11 25.05
N ALA A 749 -17.04 7.35 25.13
CA ALA A 749 -17.73 8.42 25.81
C ALA A 749 -18.88 9.00 24.96
N GLU A 750 -20.07 9.13 25.52
CA GLU A 750 -21.11 10.02 25.01
C GLU A 750 -21.08 11.29 25.86
N PRO A 751 -20.66 12.44 25.31
CA PRO A 751 -20.60 13.70 26.05
C PRO A 751 -22.00 14.16 26.47
N ASP A 752 -22.12 14.74 27.69
CA ASP A 752 -23.37 15.27 28.19
C ASP A 752 -23.80 16.48 27.34
N PHE A 753 -24.97 16.38 26.74
CA PHE A 753 -25.48 17.36 25.81
C PHE A 753 -25.75 18.72 26.53
N THR A 754 -26.35 18.68 27.73
CA THR A 754 -26.70 19.90 28.47
C THR A 754 -25.44 20.63 28.93
N ALA A 755 -24.48 19.89 29.47
CA ALA A 755 -23.20 20.47 29.88
C ALA A 755 -22.45 21.07 28.67
N ALA A 756 -22.53 20.44 27.48
CA ALA A 756 -21.93 21.01 26.26
C ALA A 756 -22.58 22.34 25.85
N VAL A 757 -23.90 22.45 25.94
CA VAL A 757 -24.64 23.66 25.68
C VAL A 757 -24.24 24.76 26.68
N ASP A 758 -24.19 24.43 27.97
CA ASP A 758 -23.84 25.38 29.04
C ASP A 758 -22.37 25.84 28.93
N ALA A 759 -21.46 24.94 28.57
CA ALA A 759 -20.05 25.27 28.33
C ALA A 759 -19.89 26.24 27.14
N MET A 760 -20.62 26.06 26.05
CA MET A 760 -20.61 26.98 24.91
C MET A 760 -21.12 28.40 25.35
N ARG A 761 -22.19 28.46 26.14
CA ARG A 761 -22.70 29.72 26.69
C ARG A 761 -21.70 30.36 27.64
N ALA A 762 -21.06 29.56 28.50
CA ALA A 762 -20.08 30.10 29.45
C ALA A 762 -18.84 30.65 28.72
N VAL A 763 -18.32 29.95 27.70
CA VAL A 763 -17.22 30.47 26.90
C VAL A 763 -17.57 31.74 26.18
N PHE A 764 -18.78 31.90 25.70
CA PHE A 764 -19.26 33.13 25.06
C PHE A 764 -19.46 34.26 26.07
N GLY A 765 -20.11 34.00 27.20
CA GLY A 765 -20.57 35.04 28.16
C GLY A 765 -19.55 35.42 29.23
N ASP A 766 -18.67 34.51 29.66
CA ASP A 766 -17.73 34.76 30.75
C ASP A 766 -16.29 34.92 30.23
N ARG A 767 -15.93 36.16 29.93
CA ARG A 767 -14.61 36.54 29.43
C ARG A 767 -13.49 36.22 30.42
N ASP A 768 -13.71 36.54 31.72
CA ASP A 768 -12.68 36.39 32.74
C ASP A 768 -12.35 34.90 32.97
N LEU A 769 -13.38 34.05 33.00
CA LEU A 769 -13.18 32.59 33.09
C LEU A 769 -12.42 32.05 31.88
N ARG A 770 -12.79 32.50 30.68
CA ARG A 770 -12.13 32.13 29.44
C ARG A 770 -10.64 32.52 29.46
N GLU A 771 -10.31 33.76 29.81
CA GLU A 771 -8.95 34.27 29.87
C GLU A 771 -8.08 33.51 30.91
N ARG A 772 -8.64 33.18 32.10
CA ARG A 772 -7.95 32.39 33.10
C ARG A 772 -7.60 30.97 32.57
N LYS A 773 -8.55 30.29 31.93
CA LYS A 773 -8.33 28.96 31.39
C LYS A 773 -7.30 28.98 30.26
N VAL A 774 -7.37 29.97 29.38
CA VAL A 774 -6.39 30.13 28.28
C VAL A 774 -4.98 30.38 28.82
N ALA A 775 -4.82 31.19 29.85
CA ALA A 775 -3.51 31.43 30.47
C ALA A 775 -2.92 30.15 31.06
N ALA A 776 -3.73 29.37 31.78
CA ALA A 776 -3.30 28.10 32.34
C ALA A 776 -2.97 27.07 31.23
N ALA A 777 -3.80 26.95 30.19
CA ALA A 777 -3.62 26.07 29.06
C ALA A 777 -2.32 26.35 28.29
N ARG A 778 -2.02 27.62 28.07
CA ARG A 778 -0.76 28.05 27.43
C ARG A 778 0.45 27.59 28.22
N VAL A 779 0.45 27.77 29.56
CA VAL A 779 1.57 27.32 30.41
C VAL A 779 1.81 25.82 30.26
N ILE A 780 0.76 25.01 30.25
CA ILE A 780 0.87 23.55 30.02
C ILE A 780 1.46 23.27 28.62
N ALA A 781 0.94 23.90 27.57
CA ALA A 781 1.43 23.69 26.21
C ALA A 781 2.91 24.07 26.06
N GLU A 782 3.34 25.20 26.62
CA GLU A 782 4.72 25.69 26.53
C GLU A 782 5.71 24.88 27.43
N THR A 783 5.29 24.46 28.60
CA THR A 783 6.20 23.82 29.56
C THR A 783 6.26 22.30 29.44
N GLN A 784 5.15 21.66 29.09
CA GLN A 784 5.05 20.21 29.04
C GLN A 784 5.03 19.63 27.62
N PHE A 785 4.56 20.42 26.65
CA PHE A 785 4.38 19.95 25.26
C PHE A 785 5.18 20.77 24.24
N SER A 786 6.22 21.50 24.70
CA SER A 786 7.23 22.04 23.78
C SER A 786 8.10 20.92 23.20
N THR A 787 8.79 21.19 22.09
CA THR A 787 9.72 20.23 21.47
C THR A 787 10.85 19.88 22.43
N GLU A 788 11.34 20.84 23.23
CA GLU A 788 12.40 20.65 24.23
C GLU A 788 11.93 19.76 25.40
N ALA A 789 10.70 19.95 25.87
CA ALA A 789 10.12 19.11 26.92
C ALA A 789 9.91 17.67 26.42
N PHE A 790 9.50 17.51 25.19
CA PHE A 790 9.38 16.19 24.54
C PHE A 790 10.75 15.54 24.37
N ALA A 791 11.75 16.30 23.87
CA ALA A 791 13.12 15.79 23.71
C ALA A 791 13.72 15.28 25.03
N ARG A 792 13.53 16.01 26.17
CA ARG A 792 14.00 15.55 27.48
C ARG A 792 13.36 14.22 27.94
N ARG A 793 12.05 14.01 27.68
CA ARG A 793 11.37 12.74 28.00
C ARG A 793 11.87 11.59 27.12
N LEU A 794 12.15 11.87 25.84
CA LEU A 794 12.72 10.88 24.93
C LEU A 794 14.12 10.50 25.36
N ASP A 795 14.96 11.49 25.69
CA ASP A 795 16.36 11.29 26.11
C ASP A 795 16.43 10.35 27.32
N ALA A 796 15.67 10.64 28.37
CA ALA A 796 15.61 9.80 29.55
C ALA A 796 15.22 8.33 29.25
N ARG A 797 14.30 8.14 28.28
CA ARG A 797 13.89 6.78 27.90
C ARG A 797 14.92 6.09 27.00
N ILE A 798 15.55 6.83 26.08
CA ILE A 798 16.63 6.34 25.22
C ILE A 798 17.83 5.91 26.06
N GLU A 799 18.26 6.74 27.04
CA GLU A 799 19.34 6.43 27.96
C GLU A 799 19.07 5.14 28.75
N ASP A 800 17.84 4.94 29.26
CA ASP A 800 17.46 3.72 29.95
C ASP A 800 17.61 2.47 29.06
N ILE A 801 17.21 2.56 27.79
CA ILE A 801 17.38 1.46 26.83
C ILE A 801 18.83 1.17 26.52
N LEU A 802 19.63 2.20 26.29
CA LEU A 802 21.05 2.06 25.91
C LEU A 802 21.91 1.60 27.09
N SER A 803 21.58 2.01 28.34
CA SER A 803 22.31 1.60 29.56
C SER A 803 22.11 0.12 29.89
N ARG A 804 20.93 -0.45 29.64
CA ARG A 804 20.63 -1.88 29.86
C ARG A 804 21.34 -2.82 28.88
N ARG A 805 21.99 -2.29 27.85
CA ARG A 805 22.77 -3.04 26.85
C ARG A 805 24.25 -3.11 27.14
N ARG A 806 24.72 -2.35 28.13
CA ARG A 806 26.11 -2.42 28.67
C ARG A 806 26.16 -3.46 29.80
#